data_98e76d6c5aa61db2b1de9017d7ea7fdc
#
_entry.id   98e76d6c5aa61db2b1de9017d7ea7fdc
#
_cell.length_a   1.000
_cell.length_b   1.000
_cell.length_c   1.000
_cell.angle_alpha   90.00
_cell.angle_beta   90.00
_cell.angle_gamma   90.00
#
_symmetry.space_group_name_H-M   'P 1'
#
loop_
_entity.id
_entity.type
_entity.pdbx_description
1 polymer ?
#
loop_
_entity_poly.entity_id
_entity_poly.type
_entity_poly.pdbx_seq_one_letter_code
_entity_poly.pdbx_strand_id
1 'polypeptide(L)'
;MKYLVSAAICCWLSACSFVDADVEFNPDQGEERRYQVYSSASMTLDTGRRTETLNTTSHQLLRYKVIETGNNSRFQVHVDYLQMRDGQGSGVSSTAPAVRNPQMHAVFSQGFEFTANLRSGSVTGFSALNKPVWQALLAERGAELEQEMKKLFSSSAFLSKIPAKSGAIVQLPAYQGRADATLTVLQLTDTHLLAKVESEQADGKFYGHMLLERKRGWLVRLALIAEAPFERYGYNGTVRSNVVMLEQQPQTADLSQRFNFEHDFPAFEYEALPVLALDDVNKALSQQTVFPFDAGYFQQQDHQLHLVYQHDFTEPVAAGELRLSNIIARNAEGIALPLQLGAMGSYSYPEQDGLYKSVRQNLLLGWNAPDELLQQVTQFTATAEYSAAKLVPLSLTPDPAKTVTAEYGDLQLELSPVPGDPLSYRLVSRGSDKHWLLQRYDGAEGATVQFARPQLAAQQSAAPDWLSAQEQTLLALASSTHHERIVLFTFKQQPPALTLYVNAVSDSSEFRKEISFLPLAQYEQNAAYPPAHEQLLYSEDSYGGFYDEFKDTAPAQPDPALLEPQIVNRYGLSLQLSAEQAAVCAVNISEAPKVNGHSLKWTRLKSSNNLSGSPDKHARYQLTTADGIRRNFYDIKLSSSLNCTGTPQWQAVDYQPQQSWLIDINQLPGVDTEQSVAEFMQRYRFLNARGLALAPLVLPHQIDDFYQQPLQQILHNGRWFAVWGRSHSIEQLSVSGEPVSKQWHSHFPALP
;
A
#
# COMPACT_ATOMS: atom_id res chain seq x y z
N MET A 1 -68.85 -15.09 20.07
CA MET A 1 -67.67 -15.86 19.76
C MET A 1 -67.61 -16.34 18.30
N LYS A 2 -68.24 -15.64 17.33
CA LYS A 2 -68.21 -15.97 15.88
C LYS A 2 -67.59 -14.86 15.00
N TYR A 3 -67.18 -13.76 15.61
CA TYR A 3 -66.55 -12.63 14.86
C TYR A 3 -65.07 -12.42 15.14
N LEU A 4 -64.46 -13.25 16.00
CA LEU A 4 -63.01 -13.19 16.30
C LEU A 4 -62.15 -14.15 15.49
N VAL A 5 -62.76 -15.08 14.72
CA VAL A 5 -62.05 -16.03 13.88
C VAL A 5 -61.87 -15.54 12.43
N SER A 6 -62.71 -14.59 12.00
CA SER A 6 -62.58 -14.02 10.64
C SER A 6 -61.52 -12.92 10.51
N ALA A 7 -61.06 -12.30 11.58
CA ALA A 7 -59.99 -11.29 11.54
C ALA A 7 -58.58 -11.89 11.55
N ALA A 8 -58.44 -13.12 12.05
CA ALA A 8 -57.13 -13.82 12.07
C ALA A 8 -56.76 -14.49 10.73
N ILE A 9 -57.73 -14.75 9.84
CA ILE A 9 -57.49 -15.34 8.53
C ILE A 9 -57.18 -14.30 7.47
N CYS A 10 -57.59 -13.06 7.63
CA CYS A 10 -57.19 -11.95 6.72
C CYS A 10 -55.79 -11.42 6.95
N CYS A 11 -55.14 -11.65 8.11
CA CYS A 11 -53.75 -11.29 8.34
C CYS A 11 -52.73 -12.33 7.86
N TRP A 12 -53.17 -13.51 7.45
CA TRP A 12 -52.30 -14.55 6.91
C TRP A 12 -52.29 -14.65 5.37
N LEU A 13 -53.13 -13.86 4.70
CA LEU A 13 -53.14 -13.79 3.23
C LEU A 13 -52.55 -12.48 2.68
N SER A 14 -52.03 -11.60 3.53
CA SER A 14 -51.19 -10.48 3.14
C SER A 14 -49.67 -10.77 3.28
N ALA A 15 -49.24 -12.06 3.26
CA ALA A 15 -47.98 -12.39 2.68
C ALA A 15 -48.11 -12.17 1.15
N CYS A 16 -48.31 -10.90 0.77
CA CYS A 16 -48.05 -10.47 -0.58
C CYS A 16 -46.65 -10.98 -0.90
N SER A 17 -46.56 -11.94 -1.81
CA SER A 17 -45.39 -12.14 -2.62
C SER A 17 -45.02 -10.72 -3.08
N PHE A 18 -44.03 -10.11 -2.47
CA PHE A 18 -43.30 -9.03 -3.09
C PHE A 18 -42.78 -9.65 -4.38
N VAL A 19 -43.46 -9.44 -5.47
CA VAL A 19 -42.90 -9.64 -6.79
C VAL A 19 -41.72 -8.67 -6.81
N ASP A 20 -40.52 -9.22 -6.65
CA ASP A 20 -39.31 -8.42 -6.70
C ASP A 20 -39.37 -7.62 -8.01
N ALA A 21 -39.40 -6.29 -7.87
CA ALA A 21 -39.45 -5.41 -9.02
C ALA A 21 -38.18 -5.64 -9.85
N ASP A 22 -38.34 -5.77 -11.16
CA ASP A 22 -37.21 -5.90 -12.07
C ASP A 22 -36.22 -4.75 -11.85
N VAL A 23 -34.92 -5.03 -12.01
CA VAL A 23 -33.87 -4.00 -11.97
C VAL A 23 -33.88 -3.26 -13.30
N GLU A 24 -34.10 -1.97 -13.26
CA GLU A 24 -34.15 -1.10 -14.43
C GLU A 24 -33.24 0.11 -14.19
N PHE A 25 -32.44 0.49 -15.18
CA PHE A 25 -31.63 1.67 -15.05
C PHE A 25 -32.52 2.92 -15.09
N ASN A 26 -32.65 3.59 -13.96
CA ASN A 26 -33.53 4.72 -13.76
C ASN A 26 -32.86 5.79 -12.87
N PRO A 27 -31.87 6.52 -13.41
CA PRO A 27 -31.15 7.54 -12.66
C PRO A 27 -31.97 8.80 -12.48
N ASP A 28 -31.66 9.58 -11.44
CA ASP A 28 -32.24 10.92 -11.25
C ASP A 28 -31.49 11.96 -12.10
N GLN A 29 -32.22 12.97 -12.54
CA GLN A 29 -31.62 14.13 -13.21
C GLN A 29 -30.67 14.87 -12.25
N GLY A 30 -29.47 15.18 -12.73
CA GLY A 30 -28.41 15.81 -11.93
C GLY A 30 -27.58 14.82 -11.11
N GLU A 31 -27.96 13.54 -11.06
CA GLU A 31 -27.18 12.51 -10.39
C GLU A 31 -25.79 12.38 -11.03
N GLU A 32 -24.78 12.19 -10.18
CA GLU A 32 -23.39 12.03 -10.58
C GLU A 32 -22.83 10.76 -9.99
N ARG A 33 -22.13 9.98 -10.80
CA ARG A 33 -21.40 8.76 -10.38
C ARG A 33 -19.97 8.82 -10.88
N ARG A 34 -19.05 8.39 -10.04
CA ARG A 34 -17.62 8.35 -10.35
C ARG A 34 -17.11 6.93 -10.37
N TYR A 35 -16.27 6.64 -11.33
CA TYR A 35 -15.72 5.31 -11.52
C TYR A 35 -14.22 5.35 -11.69
N GLN A 36 -13.54 4.41 -11.06
CA GLN A 36 -12.19 4.03 -11.42
C GLN A 36 -12.26 2.91 -12.45
N VAL A 37 -11.52 3.05 -13.53
CA VAL A 37 -11.42 2.04 -14.58
C VAL A 37 -9.97 1.66 -14.75
N TYR A 38 -9.69 0.38 -14.62
CA TYR A 38 -8.41 -0.21 -14.97
C TYR A 38 -8.61 -1.14 -16.15
N SER A 39 -7.76 -1.02 -17.17
CA SER A 39 -7.76 -1.97 -18.28
C SER A 39 -6.35 -2.39 -18.65
N SER A 40 -6.21 -3.63 -19.08
CA SER A 40 -5.00 -4.15 -19.70
C SER A 40 -5.36 -4.84 -21.00
N ALA A 41 -4.53 -4.69 -22.02
CA ALA A 41 -4.68 -5.41 -23.27
C ALA A 41 -3.33 -5.97 -23.69
N SER A 42 -3.35 -7.22 -24.14
CA SER A 42 -2.21 -7.92 -24.72
C SER A 42 -2.56 -8.27 -26.18
N MET A 43 -1.80 -7.73 -27.11
CA MET A 43 -1.95 -8.01 -28.53
C MET A 43 -0.79 -8.91 -28.96
N THR A 44 -1.11 -10.12 -29.37
CA THR A 44 -0.13 -11.08 -29.92
C THR A 44 -0.22 -11.02 -31.45
N LEU A 45 0.89 -10.62 -32.09
CA LEU A 45 0.99 -10.45 -33.54
C LEU A 45 1.87 -11.54 -34.12
N ASP A 46 1.38 -12.20 -35.15
CA ASP A 46 2.20 -13.07 -36.01
C ASP A 46 2.72 -12.25 -37.17
N THR A 47 4.04 -12.05 -37.22
CA THR A 47 4.72 -11.32 -38.30
C THR A 47 5.21 -12.26 -39.40
N GLY A 48 4.86 -13.57 -39.34
CA GLY A 48 5.36 -14.59 -40.24
C GLY A 48 6.82 -15.01 -40.02
N ARG A 49 7.56 -14.27 -39.18
CA ARG A 49 8.96 -14.57 -38.80
C ARG A 49 9.09 -14.82 -37.30
N ARG A 50 8.30 -14.11 -36.49
CA ARG A 50 8.26 -14.22 -35.03
C ARG A 50 6.91 -13.76 -34.52
N THR A 51 6.55 -14.24 -33.35
CA THR A 51 5.41 -13.73 -32.60
C THR A 51 5.87 -12.56 -31.73
N GLU A 52 5.20 -11.43 -31.81
CA GLU A 52 5.45 -10.25 -30.96
C GLU A 52 4.23 -10.01 -30.06
N THR A 53 4.48 -9.64 -28.82
CA THR A 53 3.43 -9.29 -27.88
C THR A 53 3.55 -7.82 -27.50
N LEU A 54 2.48 -7.06 -27.72
CA LEU A 54 2.36 -5.67 -27.33
C LEU A 54 1.36 -5.59 -26.16
N ASN A 55 1.82 -5.06 -25.05
CA ASN A 55 0.99 -4.87 -23.86
C ASN A 55 0.66 -3.40 -23.69
N THR A 56 -0.59 -3.12 -23.34
CA THR A 56 -1.05 -1.77 -22.96
C THR A 56 -1.81 -1.85 -21.64
N THR A 57 -1.63 -0.84 -20.82
CA THR A 57 -2.42 -0.66 -19.59
C THR A 57 -3.06 0.73 -19.59
N SER A 58 -4.22 0.84 -18.99
CA SER A 58 -4.89 2.12 -18.84
C SER A 58 -5.50 2.22 -17.45
N HIS A 59 -5.35 3.39 -16.85
CA HIS A 59 -6.02 3.78 -15.62
C HIS A 59 -6.78 5.08 -15.86
N GLN A 60 -8.06 5.12 -15.46
CA GLN A 60 -8.95 6.26 -15.74
C GLN A 60 -9.81 6.55 -14.52
N LEU A 61 -10.11 7.84 -14.30
CA LEU A 61 -11.21 8.30 -13.46
C LEU A 61 -12.28 8.89 -14.37
N LEU A 62 -13.45 8.29 -14.36
CA LEU A 62 -14.60 8.71 -15.14
C LEU A 62 -15.69 9.24 -14.22
N ARG A 63 -16.31 10.34 -14.61
CA ARG A 63 -17.43 10.95 -13.90
C ARG A 63 -18.62 11.09 -14.84
N TYR A 64 -19.66 10.31 -14.58
CA TYR A 64 -20.93 10.33 -15.30
C TYR A 64 -21.88 11.29 -14.60
N LYS A 65 -22.50 12.17 -15.37
CA LYS A 65 -23.53 13.09 -14.92
C LYS A 65 -24.78 12.95 -15.77
N VAL A 66 -25.92 12.77 -15.11
CA VAL A 66 -27.22 12.69 -15.75
C VAL A 66 -27.72 14.10 -16.05
N ILE A 67 -27.82 14.47 -17.31
CA ILE A 67 -28.28 15.79 -17.72
C ILE A 67 -29.79 15.83 -17.90
N GLU A 68 -30.34 14.76 -18.47
CA GLU A 68 -31.77 14.68 -18.79
C GLU A 68 -32.20 13.21 -18.66
N THR A 69 -33.38 13.00 -18.08
CA THR A 69 -33.94 11.66 -17.85
C THR A 69 -35.16 11.44 -18.76
N GLY A 70 -35.38 10.17 -19.12
CA GLY A 70 -36.51 9.76 -19.98
C GLY A 70 -36.16 8.49 -20.74
N ASN A 71 -37.00 8.12 -21.73
CA ASN A 71 -36.72 6.96 -22.59
C ASN A 71 -35.36 7.10 -23.33
N ASN A 72 -35.00 8.33 -23.70
CA ASN A 72 -33.70 8.71 -24.26
C ASN A 72 -33.06 9.68 -23.25
N SER A 73 -32.29 9.14 -22.34
CA SER A 73 -31.60 9.95 -21.34
C SER A 73 -30.28 10.47 -21.87
N ARG A 74 -29.93 11.69 -21.46
CA ARG A 74 -28.70 12.36 -21.88
C ARG A 74 -27.70 12.42 -20.73
N PHE A 75 -26.47 12.05 -21.05
CA PHE A 75 -25.37 11.95 -20.09
C PHE A 75 -24.17 12.77 -20.54
N GLN A 76 -23.45 13.31 -19.58
CA GLN A 76 -22.10 13.81 -19.80
C GLN A 76 -21.13 12.89 -19.08
N VAL A 77 -19.99 12.59 -19.73
CA VAL A 77 -18.89 11.86 -19.16
C VAL A 77 -17.65 12.73 -19.18
N HIS A 78 -17.13 13.01 -18.02
CA HIS A 78 -15.86 13.68 -17.86
C HIS A 78 -14.79 12.64 -17.56
N VAL A 79 -13.63 12.79 -18.21
CA VAL A 79 -12.45 11.98 -17.93
C VAL A 79 -11.59 12.81 -16.99
N ASP A 80 -11.77 12.64 -15.68
CA ASP A 80 -11.08 13.44 -14.67
C ASP A 80 -9.59 13.10 -14.63
N TYR A 81 -9.23 11.86 -14.98
CA TYR A 81 -7.84 11.40 -15.11
C TYR A 81 -7.74 10.30 -16.17
N LEU A 82 -6.66 10.30 -16.92
CA LEU A 82 -6.32 9.26 -17.89
C LEU A 82 -4.82 9.02 -17.87
N GLN A 83 -4.42 7.77 -17.74
CA GLN A 83 -3.06 7.30 -17.99
C GLN A 83 -3.11 6.02 -18.81
N MET A 84 -2.54 6.06 -20.01
CA MET A 84 -2.34 4.89 -20.85
C MET A 84 -0.84 4.69 -21.05
N ARG A 85 -0.37 3.46 -20.88
CA ARG A 85 1.02 3.08 -21.11
C ARG A 85 1.07 1.86 -22.01
N ASP A 86 2.00 1.84 -22.93
CA ASP A 86 2.41 0.62 -23.64
C ASP A 86 3.52 -0.10 -22.88
N GLY A 87 3.92 -1.28 -23.36
CA GLY A 87 4.99 -2.08 -22.76
C GLY A 87 6.38 -1.40 -22.77
N GLN A 88 6.51 -0.26 -23.45
CA GLN A 88 7.73 0.55 -23.48
C GLN A 88 7.63 1.80 -22.60
N GLY A 89 6.49 1.99 -21.90
CA GLY A 89 6.23 3.13 -21.04
C GLY A 89 5.76 4.39 -21.78
N SER A 90 5.64 4.34 -23.09
CA SER A 90 5.04 5.43 -23.88
C SER A 90 3.50 5.36 -23.82
N GLY A 91 2.84 6.49 -23.93
CA GLY A 91 1.36 6.52 -23.91
C GLY A 91 0.76 7.90 -23.79
N VAL A 92 -0.56 7.95 -23.60
CA VAL A 92 -1.33 9.17 -23.41
C VAL A 92 -1.59 9.33 -21.91
N SER A 93 -1.30 10.52 -21.39
CA SER A 93 -1.59 10.86 -19.99
C SER A 93 -2.28 12.22 -19.92
N SER A 94 -3.26 12.36 -19.02
CA SER A 94 -3.89 13.65 -18.71
C SER A 94 -2.91 14.64 -18.10
N THR A 95 -1.83 14.16 -17.50
CA THR A 95 -0.78 14.98 -16.91
C THR A 95 0.36 15.31 -17.89
N ALA A 96 0.36 14.70 -19.10
CA ALA A 96 1.34 15.03 -20.12
C ALA A 96 1.06 16.42 -20.72
N PRO A 97 2.11 17.17 -21.13
CA PRO A 97 1.90 18.46 -21.78
C PRO A 97 0.97 18.36 -22.99
N ALA A 98 -0.01 19.26 -23.06
CA ALA A 98 -1.00 19.30 -24.14
C ALA A 98 -0.37 19.37 -25.55
N VAL A 99 0.84 19.93 -25.65
CA VAL A 99 1.59 20.08 -26.91
C VAL A 99 1.89 18.76 -27.61
N ARG A 100 1.94 17.64 -26.87
CA ARG A 100 2.18 16.31 -27.48
C ARG A 100 1.01 15.78 -28.29
N ASN A 101 -0.22 16.09 -27.89
CA ASN A 101 -1.44 15.71 -28.59
C ASN A 101 -2.56 16.70 -28.29
N PRO A 102 -2.50 17.93 -28.84
CA PRO A 102 -3.38 19.03 -28.43
C PRO A 102 -4.86 18.77 -28.70
N GLN A 103 -5.19 18.09 -29.81
CA GLN A 103 -6.58 17.80 -30.15
C GLN A 103 -7.20 16.78 -29.16
N MET A 104 -6.48 15.69 -28.85
CA MET A 104 -6.97 14.68 -27.91
C MET A 104 -7.06 15.26 -26.49
N HIS A 105 -6.05 16.04 -26.08
CA HIS A 105 -6.11 16.76 -24.81
C HIS A 105 -7.33 17.67 -24.71
N ALA A 106 -7.60 18.48 -25.74
CA ALA A 106 -8.74 19.40 -25.77
C ALA A 106 -10.10 18.68 -25.76
N VAL A 107 -10.17 17.46 -26.29
CA VAL A 107 -11.41 16.67 -26.31
C VAL A 107 -11.61 15.97 -24.97
N PHE A 108 -10.60 15.23 -24.49
CA PHE A 108 -10.74 14.44 -23.27
C PHE A 108 -10.84 15.32 -22.01
N SER A 109 -10.15 16.47 -21.97
CA SER A 109 -10.21 17.38 -20.83
C SER A 109 -11.58 18.01 -20.60
N GLN A 110 -12.36 18.20 -21.65
CA GLN A 110 -13.74 18.68 -21.54
C GLN A 110 -14.75 17.56 -21.39
N GLY A 111 -14.47 16.38 -21.97
CA GLY A 111 -15.33 15.21 -21.91
C GLY A 111 -16.30 15.09 -23.06
N PHE A 112 -17.29 14.23 -22.89
CA PHE A 112 -18.22 13.79 -23.92
C PHE A 112 -19.65 13.91 -23.47
N GLU A 113 -20.54 14.00 -24.43
CA GLU A 113 -22.01 13.93 -24.27
C GLU A 113 -22.56 12.80 -25.13
N PHE A 114 -23.46 12.02 -24.57
CA PHE A 114 -24.17 11.01 -25.33
C PHE A 114 -25.62 10.86 -24.89
N THR A 115 -26.43 10.31 -25.77
CA THR A 115 -27.81 9.94 -25.49
C THR A 115 -27.95 8.43 -25.51
N ALA A 116 -28.49 7.86 -24.44
CA ALA A 116 -28.76 6.43 -24.32
C ALA A 116 -30.27 6.18 -24.30
N ASN A 117 -30.71 5.23 -25.09
CA ASN A 117 -32.06 4.71 -25.00
C ASN A 117 -32.11 3.69 -23.88
N LEU A 118 -32.80 4.01 -22.79
CA LEU A 118 -32.80 3.17 -21.58
C LEU A 118 -33.56 1.84 -21.77
N ARG A 119 -34.42 1.73 -22.79
CA ARG A 119 -35.14 0.46 -23.07
C ARG A 119 -34.28 -0.53 -23.84
N SER A 120 -33.47 -0.06 -24.77
CA SER A 120 -32.60 -0.91 -25.58
C SER A 120 -31.16 -0.96 -25.10
N GLY A 121 -30.77 -0.10 -24.16
CA GLY A 121 -29.38 0.06 -23.75
C GLY A 121 -28.47 0.68 -24.83
N SER A 122 -29.01 1.12 -25.95
CA SER A 122 -28.23 1.61 -27.09
C SER A 122 -27.86 3.09 -26.93
N VAL A 123 -26.63 3.44 -27.29
CA VAL A 123 -26.19 4.83 -27.41
C VAL A 123 -26.55 5.35 -28.80
N THR A 124 -27.46 6.32 -28.84
CA THR A 124 -28.04 6.85 -30.10
C THR A 124 -27.35 8.13 -30.55
N GLY A 125 -26.74 8.90 -29.68
CA GLY A 125 -26.01 10.11 -30.05
C GLY A 125 -24.71 10.16 -29.24
N PHE A 126 -23.61 10.61 -29.85
CA PHE A 126 -22.34 10.78 -29.21
C PHE A 126 -21.59 11.97 -29.79
N SER A 127 -21.05 12.84 -28.95
CA SER A 127 -20.15 13.91 -29.38
C SER A 127 -19.25 14.36 -28.23
N ALA A 128 -18.07 14.87 -28.56
CA ALA A 128 -17.29 15.57 -27.53
C ALA A 128 -17.96 16.92 -27.20
N LEU A 129 -17.77 17.40 -25.97
CA LEU A 129 -18.21 18.70 -25.52
C LEU A 129 -17.47 19.82 -26.27
N ASN A 130 -16.18 19.62 -26.60
CA ASN A 130 -15.42 20.48 -27.49
C ASN A 130 -15.76 20.17 -28.94
N LYS A 131 -16.93 20.62 -29.40
CA LYS A 131 -17.47 20.36 -30.76
C LYS A 131 -16.54 20.78 -31.89
N PRO A 132 -15.90 21.98 -31.90
CA PRO A 132 -15.00 22.37 -32.98
C PRO A 132 -13.82 21.42 -33.18
N VAL A 133 -13.12 21.06 -32.09
CA VAL A 133 -11.99 20.14 -32.16
C VAL A 133 -12.44 18.72 -32.50
N TRP A 134 -13.61 18.29 -32.00
CA TRP A 134 -14.20 17.00 -32.36
C TRP A 134 -14.50 16.86 -33.85
N GLN A 135 -15.09 17.88 -34.45
CA GLN A 135 -15.36 17.88 -35.90
C GLN A 135 -14.07 17.85 -36.72
N ALA A 136 -13.03 18.55 -36.29
CA ALA A 136 -11.72 18.49 -36.94
C ALA A 136 -11.10 17.10 -36.89
N LEU A 137 -11.19 16.42 -35.71
CA LEU A 137 -10.71 15.04 -35.52
C LEU A 137 -11.48 14.04 -36.39
N LEU A 138 -12.82 14.20 -36.49
CA LEU A 138 -13.63 13.34 -37.36
C LEU A 138 -13.31 13.55 -38.85
N ALA A 139 -13.03 14.78 -39.26
CA ALA A 139 -12.60 15.08 -40.63
C ALA A 139 -11.24 14.44 -40.96
N GLU A 140 -10.33 14.35 -39.98
CA GLU A 140 -9.00 13.77 -40.15
C GLU A 140 -9.01 12.23 -40.08
N ARG A 141 -9.74 11.65 -39.09
CA ARG A 141 -9.66 10.21 -38.76
C ARG A 141 -10.87 9.41 -39.26
N GLY A 142 -11.90 10.06 -39.76
CA GLY A 142 -13.10 9.41 -40.24
C GLY A 142 -14.13 9.09 -39.16
N ALA A 143 -15.30 8.61 -39.61
CA ALA A 143 -16.41 8.23 -38.72
C ALA A 143 -16.12 7.01 -37.83
N GLU A 144 -15.09 6.25 -38.14
CA GLU A 144 -14.67 5.09 -37.32
C GLU A 144 -14.29 5.50 -35.90
N LEU A 145 -13.64 6.66 -35.73
CA LEU A 145 -13.28 7.19 -34.41
C LEU A 145 -14.54 7.37 -33.54
N GLU A 146 -15.63 7.92 -34.10
CA GLU A 146 -16.88 8.08 -33.35
C GLU A 146 -17.47 6.74 -32.93
N GLN A 147 -17.38 5.74 -33.78
CA GLN A 147 -17.89 4.41 -33.48
C GLN A 147 -17.04 3.70 -32.38
N GLU A 148 -15.72 3.85 -32.43
CA GLU A 148 -14.83 3.33 -31.41
C GLU A 148 -15.07 4.00 -30.03
N MET A 149 -15.23 5.32 -30.02
CA MET A 149 -15.55 6.06 -28.82
C MET A 149 -16.94 5.69 -28.26
N LYS A 150 -17.95 5.55 -29.13
CA LYS A 150 -19.28 5.04 -28.71
C LYS A 150 -19.18 3.69 -28.02
N LYS A 151 -18.38 2.77 -28.53
CA LYS A 151 -18.17 1.44 -27.90
C LYS A 151 -17.55 1.56 -26.52
N LEU A 152 -16.55 2.43 -26.35
CA LEU A 152 -15.90 2.64 -25.06
C LEU A 152 -16.89 3.09 -23.97
N PHE A 153 -17.83 3.97 -24.30
CA PHE A 153 -18.76 4.54 -23.32
C PHE A 153 -20.13 3.83 -23.27
N SER A 154 -20.49 3.05 -24.27
CA SER A 154 -21.78 2.34 -24.30
C SER A 154 -21.81 1.03 -23.52
N SER A 155 -20.65 0.49 -23.21
CA SER A 155 -20.55 -0.89 -22.76
C SER A 155 -20.85 -1.14 -21.27
N SER A 156 -20.93 -0.11 -20.45
CA SER A 156 -20.78 -0.32 -19.02
C SER A 156 -21.96 0.07 -18.13
N ALA A 157 -22.92 0.86 -18.61
CA ALA A 157 -23.88 1.46 -17.67
C ALA A 157 -25.37 1.28 -18.02
N PHE A 158 -25.72 0.92 -19.25
CA PHE A 158 -27.11 1.03 -19.69
C PHE A 158 -27.65 -0.32 -20.15
N LEU A 159 -28.13 -1.07 -19.19
CA LEU A 159 -28.76 -2.36 -19.46
C LEU A 159 -30.28 -2.20 -19.55
N SER A 160 -30.88 -2.99 -20.44
CA SER A 160 -32.31 -3.20 -20.48
C SER A 160 -32.78 -3.79 -19.14
N LYS A 161 -34.09 -3.75 -18.92
CA LYS A 161 -34.75 -4.32 -17.77
C LYS A 161 -34.30 -5.75 -17.46
N ILE A 162 -33.81 -5.98 -16.23
CA ILE A 162 -33.31 -7.27 -15.77
C ILE A 162 -34.29 -7.83 -14.75
N PRO A 163 -34.85 -9.05 -14.98
CA PRO A 163 -35.72 -9.68 -14.00
C PRO A 163 -34.98 -9.92 -12.67
N ALA A 164 -35.57 -9.45 -11.57
CA ALA A 164 -35.04 -9.67 -10.22
C ALA A 164 -35.28 -11.12 -9.76
N LYS A 165 -34.74 -12.08 -10.48
CA LYS A 165 -34.84 -13.49 -10.18
C LYS A 165 -33.52 -14.21 -10.49
N SER A 166 -33.00 -14.92 -9.50
CA SER A 166 -31.79 -15.74 -9.69
C SER A 166 -32.04 -16.77 -10.78
N GLY A 167 -31.03 -16.95 -11.67
CA GLY A 167 -31.11 -17.82 -12.85
C GLY A 167 -31.85 -17.21 -14.05
N ALA A 168 -32.39 -15.98 -13.96
CA ALA A 168 -32.98 -15.31 -15.10
C ALA A 168 -31.93 -15.01 -16.17
N ILE A 169 -32.30 -15.24 -17.43
CA ILE A 169 -31.43 -15.02 -18.60
C ILE A 169 -32.06 -13.91 -19.46
N VAL A 170 -31.26 -12.94 -19.82
CA VAL A 170 -31.64 -11.81 -20.68
C VAL A 170 -30.71 -11.74 -21.87
N GLN A 171 -31.26 -11.64 -23.08
CA GLN A 171 -30.49 -11.32 -24.28
C GLN A 171 -30.15 -9.83 -24.27
N LEU A 172 -28.89 -9.50 -24.45
CA LEU A 172 -28.42 -8.13 -24.48
C LEU A 172 -28.25 -7.70 -25.96
N PRO A 173 -29.12 -6.85 -26.49
CA PRO A 173 -28.98 -6.42 -27.87
C PRO A 173 -27.72 -5.56 -28.00
N ALA A 174 -26.84 -5.99 -28.90
CA ALA A 174 -25.62 -5.25 -29.27
C ALA A 174 -24.68 -4.86 -28.08
N TYR A 175 -24.64 -5.66 -27.03
CA TYR A 175 -23.69 -5.44 -25.94
C TYR A 175 -22.25 -5.60 -26.43
N GLN A 176 -21.38 -4.61 -26.20
CA GLN A 176 -20.01 -4.57 -26.74
C GLN A 176 -19.95 -4.72 -28.28
N GLY A 177 -21.03 -4.34 -28.97
CA GLY A 177 -21.15 -4.49 -30.42
C GLY A 177 -21.56 -5.91 -30.88
N ARG A 178 -21.94 -6.80 -29.93
CA ARG A 178 -22.32 -8.21 -30.20
C ARG A 178 -23.81 -8.41 -29.99
N ALA A 179 -24.41 -9.09 -30.93
CA ALA A 179 -25.87 -9.38 -30.92
C ALA A 179 -26.22 -10.65 -30.10
N ASP A 180 -25.23 -11.49 -29.79
CA ASP A 180 -25.39 -12.76 -29.11
C ASP A 180 -25.11 -12.71 -27.61
N ALA A 181 -24.83 -11.53 -27.06
CA ALA A 181 -24.50 -11.38 -25.64
C ALA A 181 -25.68 -11.73 -24.75
N THR A 182 -25.40 -12.53 -23.72
CA THR A 182 -26.38 -12.94 -22.70
C THR A 182 -25.97 -12.44 -21.34
N LEU A 183 -26.97 -12.05 -20.53
CA LEU A 183 -26.81 -11.77 -19.11
C LEU A 183 -27.57 -12.82 -18.32
N THR A 184 -26.92 -13.43 -17.34
CA THR A 184 -27.54 -14.37 -16.40
C THR A 184 -27.45 -13.83 -14.98
N VAL A 185 -28.57 -13.71 -14.29
CA VAL A 185 -28.61 -13.30 -12.89
C VAL A 185 -28.07 -14.43 -12.00
N LEU A 186 -26.96 -14.21 -11.33
CA LEU A 186 -26.31 -15.19 -10.46
C LEU A 186 -26.86 -15.12 -9.03
N GLN A 187 -26.95 -13.92 -8.49
CA GLN A 187 -27.36 -13.69 -7.10
C GLN A 187 -28.16 -12.39 -6.97
N LEU A 188 -29.08 -12.39 -6.05
CA LEU A 188 -29.90 -11.24 -5.69
C LEU A 188 -29.84 -11.04 -4.19
N THR A 189 -29.56 -9.81 -3.76
CA THR A 189 -29.67 -9.34 -2.38
C THR A 189 -30.73 -8.21 -2.29
N ASP A 190 -31.01 -7.69 -1.12
CA ASP A 190 -31.95 -6.57 -0.98
C ASP A 190 -31.47 -5.31 -1.72
N THR A 191 -30.17 -5.12 -1.84
CA THR A 191 -29.55 -3.90 -2.39
C THR A 191 -28.89 -4.08 -3.75
N HIS A 192 -28.43 -5.28 -4.08
CA HIS A 192 -27.65 -5.55 -5.28
C HIS A 192 -28.12 -6.76 -6.09
N LEU A 193 -27.80 -6.74 -7.37
CA LEU A 193 -27.95 -7.84 -8.29
C LEU A 193 -26.57 -8.17 -8.89
N LEU A 194 -26.11 -9.42 -8.69
CA LEU A 194 -24.92 -9.92 -9.36
C LEU A 194 -25.32 -10.70 -10.62
N ALA A 195 -24.73 -10.37 -11.74
CA ALA A 195 -24.94 -11.06 -13.00
C ALA A 195 -23.62 -11.42 -13.69
N LYS A 196 -23.62 -12.49 -14.47
CA LYS A 196 -22.60 -12.76 -15.47
C LYS A 196 -23.06 -12.24 -16.83
N VAL A 197 -22.11 -11.82 -17.66
CA VAL A 197 -22.32 -11.51 -19.07
C VAL A 197 -21.36 -12.33 -19.91
N GLU A 198 -21.85 -12.90 -21.00
CA GLU A 198 -21.04 -13.76 -21.85
C GLU A 198 -21.47 -13.72 -23.31
N SER A 199 -20.50 -13.92 -24.19
CA SER A 199 -20.70 -14.16 -25.62
C SER A 199 -19.51 -14.96 -26.15
N GLU A 200 -19.78 -15.90 -27.07
CA GLU A 200 -18.73 -16.71 -27.69
C GLU A 200 -19.09 -16.99 -29.16
N GLN A 201 -18.35 -16.35 -30.06
CA GLN A 201 -18.47 -16.55 -31.50
C GLN A 201 -17.10 -16.59 -32.17
N ALA A 202 -17.07 -16.95 -33.44
CA ALA A 202 -15.82 -17.09 -34.20
C ALA A 202 -15.03 -15.76 -34.33
N ASP A 203 -15.70 -14.61 -34.26
CA ASP A 203 -15.13 -13.26 -34.33
C ASP A 203 -14.72 -12.72 -32.97
N GLY A 204 -14.80 -13.51 -31.91
CA GLY A 204 -14.36 -13.19 -30.56
C GLY A 204 -15.30 -13.65 -29.48
N LYS A 205 -14.80 -13.64 -28.25
CA LYS A 205 -15.51 -14.07 -27.06
C LYS A 205 -15.27 -13.11 -25.91
N PHE A 206 -16.22 -13.03 -25.00
CA PHE A 206 -16.01 -12.37 -23.71
C PHE A 206 -16.78 -13.06 -22.59
N TYR A 207 -16.29 -12.81 -21.39
CA TYR A 207 -16.92 -13.27 -20.16
C TYR A 207 -16.68 -12.23 -19.06
N GLY A 208 -17.72 -11.94 -18.28
CA GLY A 208 -17.59 -10.95 -17.21
C GLY A 208 -18.63 -11.10 -16.12
N HIS A 209 -18.35 -10.45 -15.01
CA HIS A 209 -19.30 -10.29 -13.90
C HIS A 209 -19.59 -8.81 -13.69
N MET A 210 -20.85 -8.50 -13.38
CA MET A 210 -21.28 -7.17 -13.02
C MET A 210 -22.15 -7.19 -11.77
N LEU A 211 -21.93 -6.22 -10.93
CA LEU A 211 -22.73 -5.94 -9.73
C LEU A 211 -23.50 -4.65 -9.97
N LEU A 212 -24.81 -4.69 -9.86
CA LEU A 212 -25.71 -3.56 -10.08
C LEU A 212 -26.45 -3.20 -8.79
N GLU A 213 -26.63 -1.92 -8.53
CA GLU A 213 -27.52 -1.41 -7.51
C GLU A 213 -28.98 -1.70 -7.93
N ARG A 214 -29.79 -2.34 -7.06
CA ARG A 214 -31.18 -2.71 -7.42
C ARG A 214 -32.11 -1.52 -7.56
N LYS A 215 -31.90 -0.49 -6.75
CA LYS A 215 -32.82 0.66 -6.67
C LYS A 215 -32.87 1.49 -7.94
N ARG A 216 -31.71 1.71 -8.57
CA ARG A 216 -31.56 2.60 -9.74
C ARG A 216 -30.84 1.96 -10.93
N GLY A 217 -30.40 0.71 -10.76
CA GLY A 217 -29.71 -0.03 -11.81
C GLY A 217 -28.29 0.47 -12.13
N TRP A 218 -27.68 1.33 -11.29
CA TRP A 218 -26.32 1.75 -11.50
C TRP A 218 -25.34 0.60 -11.37
N LEU A 219 -24.31 0.62 -12.20
CA LEU A 219 -23.19 -0.28 -12.07
C LEU A 219 -22.40 0.07 -10.82
N VAL A 220 -22.14 -0.92 -9.96
CA VAL A 220 -21.27 -0.79 -8.80
C VAL A 220 -19.89 -1.33 -9.12
N ARG A 221 -19.84 -2.49 -9.77
CA ARG A 221 -18.58 -3.16 -10.17
C ARG A 221 -18.78 -3.91 -11.48
N LEU A 222 -17.71 -3.95 -12.29
CA LEU A 222 -17.61 -4.76 -13.51
C LEU A 222 -16.20 -5.34 -13.60
N ALA A 223 -16.09 -6.63 -13.92
CA ALA A 223 -14.90 -7.21 -14.52
C ALA A 223 -15.30 -7.90 -15.80
N LEU A 224 -14.58 -7.61 -16.87
CA LEU A 224 -14.83 -8.16 -18.20
C LEU A 224 -13.50 -8.58 -18.82
N ILE A 225 -13.47 -9.81 -19.30
CA ILE A 225 -12.36 -10.38 -20.06
C ILE A 225 -12.85 -10.64 -21.48
N ALA A 226 -12.10 -10.18 -22.47
CA ALA A 226 -12.44 -10.38 -23.87
C ALA A 226 -11.23 -10.85 -24.67
N GLU A 227 -11.50 -11.69 -25.68
CA GLU A 227 -10.50 -12.15 -26.63
C GLU A 227 -11.11 -12.10 -28.02
N ALA A 228 -10.41 -11.47 -28.95
CA ALA A 228 -10.85 -11.34 -30.34
C ALA A 228 -9.67 -11.52 -31.31
N PRO A 229 -9.92 -12.14 -32.48
CA PRO A 229 -8.93 -12.16 -33.54
C PRO A 229 -8.64 -10.73 -34.03
N PHE A 230 -7.41 -10.48 -34.43
CA PHE A 230 -6.95 -9.22 -34.98
C PHE A 230 -6.36 -9.46 -36.38
N GLU A 231 -6.87 -8.74 -37.34
CA GLU A 231 -6.32 -8.70 -38.71
C GLU A 231 -6.27 -7.26 -39.18
N ARG A 232 -5.08 -6.71 -39.28
CA ARG A 232 -4.88 -5.33 -39.75
C ARG A 232 -3.49 -5.15 -40.38
N TYR A 233 -3.44 -4.45 -41.48
CA TYR A 233 -2.19 -4.16 -42.20
C TYR A 233 -1.38 -5.41 -42.60
N GLY A 234 -2.06 -6.54 -42.84
CA GLY A 234 -1.39 -7.79 -43.23
C GLY A 234 -0.79 -8.58 -42.05
N TYR A 235 -1.05 -8.15 -40.81
CA TYR A 235 -0.72 -8.91 -39.60
C TYR A 235 -1.97 -9.59 -39.05
N ASN A 236 -1.80 -10.85 -38.68
CA ASN A 236 -2.82 -11.64 -37.99
C ASN A 236 -2.40 -11.83 -36.54
N GLY A 237 -3.37 -11.91 -35.65
CA GLY A 237 -3.06 -12.12 -34.25
C GLY A 237 -4.32 -12.19 -33.39
N THR A 238 -4.13 -12.06 -32.09
CA THR A 238 -5.20 -12.08 -31.08
C THR A 238 -5.01 -10.90 -30.13
N VAL A 239 -6.09 -10.22 -29.83
CA VAL A 239 -6.16 -9.22 -28.76
C VAL A 239 -6.91 -9.83 -27.59
N ARG A 240 -6.26 -9.85 -26.42
CA ARG A 240 -6.88 -10.23 -25.16
C ARG A 240 -6.89 -9.02 -24.22
N SER A 241 -8.04 -8.68 -23.67
CA SER A 241 -8.23 -7.50 -22.84
C SER A 241 -8.98 -7.81 -21.56
N ASN A 242 -8.56 -7.15 -20.47
CA ASN A 242 -9.21 -7.19 -19.17
C ASN A 242 -9.64 -5.77 -18.81
N VAL A 243 -10.88 -5.60 -18.38
CA VAL A 243 -11.42 -4.33 -17.92
C VAL A 243 -12.03 -4.52 -16.54
N VAL A 244 -11.62 -3.70 -15.60
CA VAL A 244 -12.23 -3.60 -14.27
C VAL A 244 -12.72 -2.18 -14.09
N MET A 245 -13.98 -2.04 -13.71
CA MET A 245 -14.60 -0.76 -13.40
C MET A 245 -15.28 -0.84 -12.04
N LEU A 246 -14.93 0.08 -11.15
CA LEU A 246 -15.48 0.14 -9.81
C LEU A 246 -16.05 1.52 -9.57
N GLU A 247 -17.24 1.59 -8.97
CA GLU A 247 -17.76 2.85 -8.43
C GLU A 247 -16.76 3.37 -7.39
N GLN A 248 -16.33 4.61 -7.59
CA GLN A 248 -15.37 5.25 -6.73
C GLN A 248 -16.03 5.60 -5.41
N GLN A 249 -15.57 4.95 -4.36
CA GLN A 249 -15.90 5.34 -2.99
C GLN A 249 -14.82 6.27 -2.44
N PRO A 250 -15.12 7.12 -1.45
CA PRO A 250 -14.16 8.08 -0.89
C PRO A 250 -12.84 7.46 -0.41
N GLN A 251 -12.82 6.17 -0.15
CA GLN A 251 -11.69 5.42 0.40
C GLN A 251 -11.14 4.33 -0.52
N THR A 252 -11.49 4.33 -1.79
CA THR A 252 -10.98 3.28 -2.67
C THR A 252 -9.46 3.39 -2.81
N ALA A 253 -8.75 2.38 -2.31
CA ALA A 253 -7.32 2.22 -2.51
C ALA A 253 -6.98 2.17 -4.01
N ASP A 254 -5.75 2.50 -4.34
CA ASP A 254 -5.24 2.40 -5.71
C ASP A 254 -5.51 1.00 -6.30
N LEU A 255 -6.32 0.96 -7.35
CA LEU A 255 -6.66 -0.29 -8.02
C LEU A 255 -5.44 -0.98 -8.61
N SER A 256 -4.40 -0.23 -9.00
CA SER A 256 -3.18 -0.81 -9.55
C SER A 256 -2.50 -1.74 -8.55
N GLN A 257 -2.57 -1.43 -7.26
CA GLN A 257 -2.04 -2.30 -6.20
C GLN A 257 -2.96 -3.49 -5.91
N ARG A 258 -4.28 -3.31 -5.96
CA ARG A 258 -5.24 -4.41 -5.76
C ARG A 258 -5.20 -5.45 -6.88
N PHE A 259 -4.86 -5.03 -8.08
CA PHE A 259 -4.81 -5.90 -9.28
C PHE A 259 -3.38 -6.25 -9.72
N ASN A 260 -2.38 -5.93 -8.93
CA ASN A 260 -1.02 -6.42 -9.17
C ASN A 260 -0.91 -7.87 -8.70
N PHE A 261 -1.21 -8.81 -9.60
CA PHE A 261 -1.21 -10.25 -9.33
C PHE A 261 0.15 -10.91 -9.53
N GLU A 262 1.19 -10.14 -9.78
CA GLU A 262 2.51 -10.69 -10.11
C GLU A 262 3.18 -11.40 -8.94
N HIS A 263 2.74 -11.14 -7.70
CA HIS A 263 3.36 -11.72 -6.53
C HIS A 263 2.36 -12.55 -5.73
N ASP A 264 2.63 -13.84 -5.61
CA ASP A 264 2.00 -14.67 -4.58
C ASP A 264 2.66 -14.32 -3.24
N PHE A 265 1.85 -14.08 -2.23
CA PHE A 265 2.37 -13.90 -0.89
C PHE A 265 2.93 -15.24 -0.40
N PRO A 266 4.24 -15.32 -0.09
CA PRO A 266 4.81 -16.54 0.45
C PRO A 266 4.15 -16.88 1.79
N ALA A 267 4.04 -18.16 2.08
CA ALA A 267 3.64 -18.60 3.39
C ALA A 267 4.76 -18.27 4.41
N PHE A 268 4.37 -17.84 5.60
CA PHE A 268 5.31 -17.48 6.68
C PHE A 268 4.85 -18.09 8.00
N GLU A 269 5.77 -18.30 8.94
CA GLU A 269 5.43 -18.71 10.30
C GLU A 269 4.93 -17.48 11.07
N TYR A 270 3.75 -17.59 11.70
CA TYR A 270 3.15 -16.50 12.46
C TYR A 270 3.80 -16.41 13.83
N GLU A 271 4.43 -15.29 14.11
CA GLU A 271 5.12 -15.04 15.39
C GLU A 271 4.14 -14.51 16.45
N ALA A 272 4.47 -14.76 17.70
CA ALA A 272 3.73 -14.20 18.83
C ALA A 272 3.88 -12.67 18.86
N LEU A 273 2.76 -11.98 18.84
CA LEU A 273 2.73 -10.53 18.97
C LEU A 273 2.55 -10.13 20.44
N PRO A 274 3.03 -8.95 20.85
CA PRO A 274 2.78 -8.42 22.19
C PRO A 274 1.30 -8.39 22.51
N VAL A 275 0.93 -8.61 23.78
CA VAL A 275 -0.47 -8.56 24.21
C VAL A 275 -1.05 -7.18 23.91
N LEU A 276 -2.18 -7.15 23.21
CA LEU A 276 -2.85 -5.91 22.85
C LEU A 276 -3.66 -5.38 24.04
N ALA A 277 -3.28 -4.21 24.55
CA ALA A 277 -4.01 -3.51 25.61
C ALA A 277 -5.22 -2.80 25.00
N LEU A 278 -6.35 -3.51 24.84
CA LEU A 278 -7.56 -2.99 24.20
C LEU A 278 -8.09 -1.70 24.85
N ASP A 279 -7.97 -1.56 26.16
CA ASP A 279 -8.39 -0.35 26.87
C ASP A 279 -7.55 0.86 26.48
N ASP A 280 -6.27 0.65 26.16
CA ASP A 280 -5.38 1.72 25.69
C ASP A 280 -5.67 2.09 24.25
N VAL A 281 -5.82 1.09 23.38
CA VAL A 281 -6.14 1.29 21.96
C VAL A 281 -7.52 1.94 21.76
N ASN A 282 -8.49 1.61 22.60
CA ASN A 282 -9.87 2.10 22.54
C ASN A 282 -10.11 3.35 23.39
N LYS A 283 -9.06 4.01 23.88
CA LYS A 283 -9.22 5.29 24.61
C LYS A 283 -9.96 6.31 23.76
N ALA A 284 -10.79 7.11 24.45
CA ALA A 284 -11.46 8.22 23.78
C ALA A 284 -10.42 9.23 23.24
N LEU A 285 -10.54 9.55 21.97
CA LEU A 285 -9.72 10.57 21.32
C LEU A 285 -10.24 11.97 21.66
N SER A 286 -9.39 12.96 21.59
CA SER A 286 -9.74 14.38 21.71
C SER A 286 -9.49 15.11 20.40
N GLN A 287 -10.13 16.27 20.23
CA GLN A 287 -9.88 17.16 19.10
C GLN A 287 -8.37 17.49 18.95
N GLN A 288 -7.69 17.71 20.07
CA GLN A 288 -6.26 18.05 20.09
C GLN A 288 -5.39 16.83 19.69
N THR A 289 -5.78 15.64 20.07
CA THR A 289 -5.05 14.41 19.69
C THR A 289 -5.23 14.08 18.20
N VAL A 290 -6.46 14.27 17.69
CA VAL A 290 -6.77 14.00 16.28
C VAL A 290 -6.21 15.10 15.38
N PHE A 291 -6.37 16.36 15.76
CA PHE A 291 -5.93 17.50 14.98
C PHE A 291 -4.98 18.42 15.77
N PRO A 292 -3.77 17.93 16.13
CA PRO A 292 -2.82 18.70 16.94
C PRO A 292 -2.25 19.91 16.20
N PHE A 293 -2.18 19.85 14.86
CA PHE A 293 -1.56 20.86 14.02
C PHE A 293 -2.58 21.53 13.10
N ASP A 294 -2.31 22.78 12.70
CA ASP A 294 -3.10 23.50 11.71
C ASP A 294 -2.64 23.21 10.27
N ALA A 295 -1.51 22.56 10.14
CA ALA A 295 -0.92 22.21 8.85
C ALA A 295 -0.52 20.75 8.77
N GLY A 296 -0.62 20.20 7.55
CA GLY A 296 0.06 19.03 7.06
C GLY A 296 1.03 19.40 5.95
N TYR A 297 1.51 18.44 5.20
CA TYR A 297 2.36 18.70 4.06
C TYR A 297 1.86 18.01 2.79
N PHE A 298 2.33 18.48 1.66
CA PHE A 298 2.11 17.82 0.39
C PHE A 298 3.43 17.54 -0.32
N GLN A 299 3.44 16.47 -1.06
CA GLN A 299 4.54 16.11 -1.97
C GLN A 299 3.97 15.55 -3.26
N GLN A 300 4.70 15.75 -4.34
CA GLN A 300 4.38 15.18 -5.64
C GLN A 300 5.38 14.08 -5.96
N GLN A 301 4.87 12.91 -6.31
CA GLN A 301 5.66 11.78 -6.74
C GLN A 301 4.97 11.10 -7.93
N ASP A 302 5.68 10.89 -9.03
CA ASP A 302 5.20 10.14 -10.22
C ASP A 302 3.79 10.56 -10.71
N HIS A 303 3.53 11.87 -10.80
CA HIS A 303 2.23 12.45 -11.18
C HIS A 303 1.10 12.25 -10.15
N GLN A 304 1.41 11.72 -8.99
CA GLN A 304 0.48 11.68 -7.86
C GLN A 304 0.83 12.79 -6.88
N LEU A 305 -0.20 13.38 -6.31
CA LEU A 305 -0.09 14.35 -5.24
C LEU A 305 -0.51 13.70 -3.93
N HIS A 306 0.35 13.75 -2.95
CA HIS A 306 0.09 13.21 -1.64
C HIS A 306 -0.12 14.35 -0.65
N LEU A 307 -1.28 14.40 0.00
CA LEU A 307 -1.55 15.25 1.15
C LEU A 307 -1.41 14.40 2.41
N VAL A 308 -0.47 14.74 3.27
CA VAL A 308 -0.15 13.97 4.47
C VAL A 308 -0.45 14.79 5.70
N TYR A 309 -1.20 14.22 6.63
CA TYR A 309 -1.51 14.81 7.91
C TYR A 309 -1.08 13.88 9.06
N GLN A 310 -0.46 14.44 10.07
CA GLN A 310 -0.02 13.73 11.26
C GLN A 310 -0.99 13.97 12.43
N HIS A 311 -1.44 12.88 13.04
CA HIS A 311 -2.12 12.92 14.33
C HIS A 311 -1.10 12.87 15.48
N ASP A 312 -1.49 13.25 16.67
CA ASP A 312 -0.66 13.10 17.89
C ASP A 312 -1.13 11.90 18.71
N PHE A 313 -1.08 10.72 18.11
CA PHE A 313 -1.36 9.49 18.82
C PHE A 313 -0.06 9.00 19.48
N THR A 314 0.06 9.22 20.78
CA THR A 314 1.22 8.77 21.57
C THR A 314 1.33 7.26 21.60
N GLU A 315 0.18 6.58 21.62
CA GLU A 315 0.07 5.13 21.54
C GLU A 315 -0.67 4.73 20.27
N PRO A 316 -0.46 3.50 19.77
CA PRO A 316 -1.23 2.98 18.65
C PRO A 316 -2.74 3.02 18.90
N VAL A 317 -3.49 3.42 17.91
CA VAL A 317 -4.97 3.48 17.96
C VAL A 317 -5.60 2.65 16.85
N ALA A 318 -6.87 2.30 17.04
CA ALA A 318 -7.66 1.69 15.97
C ALA A 318 -7.74 2.62 14.76
N ALA A 319 -7.71 2.05 13.55
CA ALA A 319 -7.66 2.81 12.31
C ALA A 319 -8.99 3.52 12.02
N GLY A 320 -9.10 4.78 12.41
CA GLY A 320 -10.20 5.66 12.04
C GLY A 320 -10.16 6.09 10.58
N GLU A 321 -11.15 6.88 10.19
CA GLU A 321 -11.26 7.40 8.83
C GLU A 321 -11.05 8.91 8.82
N LEU A 322 -10.03 9.38 8.08
CA LEU A 322 -9.89 10.80 7.73
C LEU A 322 -10.44 11.04 6.33
N ARG A 323 -11.40 11.94 6.22
CA ARG A 323 -11.99 12.39 4.97
C ARG A 323 -11.59 13.83 4.73
N LEU A 324 -10.98 14.10 3.57
CA LEU A 324 -10.69 15.47 3.10
C LEU A 324 -11.72 15.86 2.06
N SER A 325 -12.30 17.03 2.24
CA SER A 325 -13.23 17.66 1.30
C SER A 325 -12.85 19.11 1.04
N ASN A 326 -13.46 19.75 0.03
CA ASN A 326 -13.21 21.15 -0.35
C ASN A 326 -11.71 21.45 -0.55
N ILE A 327 -11.00 20.55 -1.24
CA ILE A 327 -9.55 20.68 -1.46
C ILE A 327 -9.32 21.78 -2.50
N ILE A 328 -8.59 22.83 -2.14
CA ILE A 328 -8.31 23.98 -2.99
C ILE A 328 -6.80 24.23 -3.01
N ALA A 329 -6.21 24.25 -4.20
CA ALA A 329 -4.83 24.71 -4.41
C ALA A 329 -4.77 26.24 -4.40
N ARG A 330 -3.75 26.80 -3.76
CA ARG A 330 -3.54 28.27 -3.67
C ARG A 330 -2.10 28.63 -4.01
N ASN A 331 -1.94 29.82 -4.61
CA ASN A 331 -0.63 30.44 -4.81
C ASN A 331 -0.17 31.26 -3.60
N ALA A 332 0.98 31.91 -3.72
CA ALA A 332 1.58 32.73 -2.64
C ALA A 332 0.70 33.93 -2.20
N GLU A 333 -0.12 34.45 -3.11
CA GLU A 333 -1.10 35.51 -2.83
C GLU A 333 -2.41 34.97 -2.23
N GLY A 334 -2.53 33.64 -1.99
CA GLY A 334 -3.73 33.01 -1.48
C GLY A 334 -4.85 32.82 -2.51
N ILE A 335 -4.60 33.11 -3.78
CA ILE A 335 -5.56 33.00 -4.87
C ILE A 335 -5.74 31.52 -5.23
N ALA A 336 -6.99 31.08 -5.35
CA ALA A 336 -7.30 29.70 -5.77
C ALA A 336 -6.85 29.45 -7.22
N LEU A 337 -6.10 28.39 -7.40
CA LEU A 337 -5.62 27.96 -8.71
C LEU A 337 -6.63 26.97 -9.35
N PRO A 338 -6.85 27.03 -10.67
CA PRO A 338 -7.82 26.20 -11.38
C PRO A 338 -7.29 24.77 -11.64
N LEU A 339 -6.78 24.10 -10.60
CA LEU A 339 -6.33 22.72 -10.70
C LEU A 339 -7.52 21.76 -10.63
N GLN A 340 -7.56 20.79 -11.53
CA GLN A 340 -8.47 19.67 -11.45
C GLN A 340 -7.79 18.55 -10.63
N LEU A 341 -8.42 18.16 -9.53
CA LEU A 341 -7.93 17.13 -8.62
C LEU A 341 -8.94 15.98 -8.57
N GLY A 342 -8.46 14.78 -8.78
CA GLY A 342 -9.21 13.53 -8.58
C GLY A 342 -8.79 12.87 -7.28
N ALA A 343 -9.71 12.63 -6.35
CA ALA A 343 -9.40 11.87 -5.15
C ALA A 343 -9.26 10.40 -5.49
N MET A 344 -8.12 9.78 -5.12
CA MET A 344 -7.89 8.34 -5.30
C MET A 344 -8.16 7.51 -4.06
N GLY A 345 -8.29 8.13 -2.91
CA GLY A 345 -8.49 7.45 -1.64
C GLY A 345 -7.50 7.88 -0.58
N SER A 346 -7.81 7.52 0.65
CA SER A 346 -6.92 7.74 1.81
C SER A 346 -6.25 6.45 2.20
N TYR A 347 -5.00 6.56 2.59
CA TYR A 347 -4.24 5.49 3.20
C TYR A 347 -3.93 5.87 4.63
N SER A 348 -4.29 5.00 5.55
CA SER A 348 -3.70 5.00 6.88
C SER A 348 -2.46 4.14 6.82
N TYR A 349 -1.33 4.66 7.29
CA TYR A 349 -0.13 3.84 7.42
C TYR A 349 -0.24 3.03 8.69
N PRO A 350 -0.36 1.71 8.60
CA PRO A 350 -0.40 0.89 9.77
C PRO A 350 0.97 0.94 10.47
N GLU A 351 0.97 1.22 11.74
CA GLU A 351 2.03 0.76 12.60
C GLU A 351 1.82 -0.73 12.90
N GLN A 352 2.66 -1.29 13.76
CA GLN A 352 2.55 -2.68 14.17
C GLN A 352 1.09 -3.07 14.46
N ASP A 353 0.69 -4.24 14.00
CA ASP A 353 -0.65 -4.82 14.23
C ASP A 353 -1.84 -4.12 13.54
N GLY A 354 -1.59 -3.29 12.54
CA GLY A 354 -2.67 -2.59 11.82
C GLY A 354 -3.18 -1.33 12.51
N LEU A 355 -2.50 -0.87 13.55
CA LEU A 355 -2.75 0.41 14.22
C LEU A 355 -2.00 1.53 13.51
N TYR A 356 -2.41 2.79 13.65
CA TYR A 356 -1.83 3.86 12.86
C TYR A 356 -1.63 5.20 13.59
N LYS A 357 -0.79 6.04 13.06
CA LYS A 357 -0.43 7.37 13.57
C LYS A 357 -0.71 8.51 12.62
N SER A 358 -0.71 8.27 11.35
CA SER A 358 -0.94 9.30 10.35
C SER A 358 -1.74 8.79 9.16
N VAL A 359 -2.21 9.70 8.34
CA VAL A 359 -2.99 9.38 7.16
C VAL A 359 -2.49 10.15 5.95
N ARG A 360 -2.50 9.52 4.79
CA ARG A 360 -2.18 10.11 3.50
C ARG A 360 -3.39 10.07 2.58
N GLN A 361 -3.74 11.21 2.01
CA GLN A 361 -4.71 11.30 0.94
C GLN A 361 -3.99 11.36 -0.40
N ASN A 362 -4.25 10.41 -1.28
CA ASN A 362 -3.77 10.44 -2.65
C ASN A 362 -4.74 11.20 -3.55
N LEU A 363 -4.19 12.15 -4.30
CA LEU A 363 -4.91 12.89 -5.31
C LEU A 363 -4.24 12.66 -6.66
N LEU A 364 -5.04 12.57 -7.70
CA LEU A 364 -4.55 12.60 -9.08
C LEU A 364 -4.69 14.00 -9.65
N LEU A 365 -3.65 14.45 -10.34
CA LEU A 365 -3.69 15.67 -11.12
C LEU A 365 -4.46 15.41 -12.42
N GLY A 366 -5.50 16.20 -12.66
CA GLY A 366 -6.29 16.13 -13.88
C GLY A 366 -5.66 16.87 -15.07
N TRP A 367 -6.46 17.10 -16.11
CA TRP A 367 -6.01 17.63 -17.40
C TRP A 367 -5.39 19.02 -17.38
N ASN A 368 -5.81 19.88 -16.49
CA ASN A 368 -5.37 21.27 -16.42
C ASN A 368 -4.36 21.46 -15.29
N ALA A 369 -3.32 20.65 -15.26
CA ALA A 369 -2.25 20.71 -14.28
C ALA A 369 -0.88 20.88 -14.97
N PRO A 370 -0.66 21.93 -15.78
CA PRO A 370 0.65 22.17 -16.38
C PRO A 370 1.69 22.47 -15.31
N ASP A 371 2.95 22.16 -15.58
CA ASP A 371 4.04 22.34 -14.64
C ASP A 371 4.15 23.79 -14.13
N GLU A 372 3.89 24.77 -14.99
CA GLU A 372 3.91 26.19 -14.61
C GLU A 372 2.82 26.54 -13.58
N LEU A 373 1.67 25.87 -13.62
CA LEU A 373 0.60 26.06 -12.64
C LEU A 373 0.92 25.32 -11.34
N LEU A 374 1.48 24.11 -11.43
CA LEU A 374 1.90 23.33 -10.26
C LEU A 374 3.02 24.01 -9.48
N GLN A 375 3.98 24.65 -10.16
CA GLN A 375 5.04 25.43 -9.54
C GLN A 375 4.54 26.67 -8.77
N GLN A 376 3.34 27.15 -9.07
CA GLN A 376 2.71 28.25 -8.35
C GLN A 376 2.01 27.81 -7.07
N VAL A 377 1.81 26.51 -6.86
CA VAL A 377 1.12 26.01 -5.67
C VAL A 377 2.03 26.14 -4.47
N THR A 378 1.63 26.97 -3.53
CA THR A 378 2.31 27.12 -2.24
C THR A 378 1.54 26.50 -1.08
N GLN A 379 0.26 26.15 -1.31
CA GLN A 379 -0.60 25.63 -0.26
C GLN A 379 -1.81 24.89 -0.87
N PHE A 380 -2.23 23.82 -0.21
CA PHE A 380 -3.60 23.31 -0.32
C PHE A 380 -4.36 23.59 0.97
N THR A 381 -5.64 23.91 0.86
CA THR A 381 -6.54 23.99 2.02
C THR A 381 -7.62 22.94 1.87
N ALA A 382 -8.02 22.28 2.95
CA ALA A 382 -9.06 21.28 2.94
C ALA A 382 -9.85 21.27 4.25
N THR A 383 -11.10 20.86 4.18
CA THR A 383 -11.90 20.50 5.35
C THR A 383 -11.61 19.05 5.68
N ALA A 384 -11.05 18.78 6.85
CA ALA A 384 -10.78 17.46 7.38
C ALA A 384 -11.87 17.04 8.36
N GLU A 385 -12.41 15.83 8.16
CA GLU A 385 -13.38 15.18 9.03
C GLU A 385 -12.82 13.81 9.43
N TYR A 386 -12.83 13.51 10.72
CA TYR A 386 -12.30 12.26 11.25
C TYR A 386 -13.37 11.48 12.00
N SER A 387 -13.51 10.20 11.65
CA SER A 387 -14.34 9.22 12.35
C SER A 387 -13.44 8.27 13.12
N ALA A 388 -13.61 8.21 14.44
CA ALA A 388 -12.82 7.31 15.27
C ALA A 388 -13.18 5.84 15.01
N ALA A 389 -12.28 4.94 15.35
CA ALA A 389 -12.54 3.51 15.32
C ALA A 389 -12.29 2.87 16.69
N LYS A 390 -12.78 1.64 16.82
CA LYS A 390 -12.53 0.77 17.98
C LYS A 390 -12.12 -0.62 17.53
N LEU A 391 -11.29 -1.27 18.31
CA LEU A 391 -11.02 -2.69 18.14
C LEU A 391 -11.99 -3.53 18.96
N VAL A 392 -12.62 -4.48 18.29
CA VAL A 392 -13.57 -5.41 18.92
C VAL A 392 -13.03 -6.83 18.77
N PRO A 393 -12.71 -7.54 19.87
CA PRO A 393 -12.25 -8.90 19.81
C PRO A 393 -13.39 -9.86 19.49
N LEU A 394 -13.16 -10.80 18.56
CA LEU A 394 -14.04 -11.92 18.26
C LEU A 394 -13.27 -13.22 18.44
N SER A 395 -13.88 -14.19 19.11
CA SER A 395 -13.27 -15.50 19.34
C SER A 395 -13.90 -16.56 18.42
N LEU A 396 -13.05 -17.30 17.68
CA LEU A 396 -13.44 -18.45 16.88
C LEU A 396 -12.64 -19.66 17.34
N THR A 397 -13.36 -20.73 17.76
CA THR A 397 -12.71 -22.00 18.11
C THR A 397 -12.74 -22.91 16.88
N PRO A 398 -11.58 -23.23 16.28
CA PRO A 398 -11.51 -24.09 15.11
C PRO A 398 -12.13 -25.46 15.39
N ASP A 399 -12.99 -25.93 14.48
CA ASP A 399 -13.65 -27.25 14.57
C ASP A 399 -13.28 -28.06 13.31
N PRO A 400 -12.66 -29.25 13.46
CA PRO A 400 -12.24 -30.05 12.31
C PRO A 400 -13.41 -30.67 11.52
N ALA A 401 -14.63 -30.64 12.07
CA ALA A 401 -15.81 -31.27 11.46
C ALA A 401 -16.77 -30.26 10.79
N LYS A 402 -16.66 -28.98 11.10
CA LYS A 402 -17.62 -27.97 10.60
C LYS A 402 -17.03 -26.58 10.50
N THR A 403 -17.65 -25.76 9.67
CA THR A 403 -17.40 -24.31 9.61
C THR A 403 -17.92 -23.64 10.88
N VAL A 404 -17.10 -22.75 11.42
CA VAL A 404 -17.44 -21.86 12.54
C VAL A 404 -17.53 -20.43 12.00
N THR A 405 -18.56 -19.71 12.43
CA THR A 405 -18.84 -18.34 11.96
C THR A 405 -18.88 -17.34 13.10
N ALA A 406 -18.55 -16.09 12.83
CA ALA A 406 -18.80 -14.95 13.68
C ALA A 406 -19.13 -13.74 12.80
N GLU A 407 -19.79 -12.74 13.40
CA GLU A 407 -20.17 -11.52 12.71
C GLU A 407 -20.06 -10.31 13.64
N TYR A 408 -19.79 -9.15 13.07
CA TYR A 408 -19.83 -7.86 13.76
C TYR A 408 -20.17 -6.74 12.76
N GLY A 409 -21.27 -6.06 12.96
CA GLY A 409 -21.79 -5.11 11.98
C GLY A 409 -22.05 -5.80 10.64
N ASP A 410 -21.41 -5.34 9.58
CA ASP A 410 -21.47 -5.95 8.26
C ASP A 410 -20.27 -6.90 7.96
N LEU A 411 -19.35 -7.05 8.91
CA LEU A 411 -18.26 -8.03 8.80
C LEU A 411 -18.77 -9.44 9.11
N GLN A 412 -18.52 -10.35 8.20
CA GLN A 412 -18.78 -11.78 8.32
C GLN A 412 -17.46 -12.56 8.31
N LEU A 413 -17.31 -13.50 9.23
CA LEU A 413 -16.16 -14.37 9.37
C LEU A 413 -16.60 -15.84 9.26
N GLU A 414 -15.88 -16.61 8.46
CA GLU A 414 -16.07 -18.04 8.29
C GLU A 414 -14.71 -18.74 8.43
N LEU A 415 -14.58 -19.60 9.44
CA LEU A 415 -13.41 -20.45 9.64
C LEU A 415 -13.79 -21.91 9.34
N SER A 416 -13.28 -22.44 8.25
CA SER A 416 -13.60 -23.77 7.75
C SER A 416 -12.38 -24.69 7.76
N PRO A 417 -12.52 -25.98 8.13
CA PRO A 417 -11.43 -26.94 7.98
C PRO A 417 -11.10 -27.16 6.49
N VAL A 418 -9.83 -27.38 6.18
CA VAL A 418 -9.40 -27.73 4.83
C VAL A 418 -9.61 -29.23 4.61
N PRO A 419 -10.35 -29.66 3.56
CA PRO A 419 -10.59 -31.07 3.31
C PRO A 419 -9.28 -31.88 3.19
N GLY A 420 -9.18 -32.96 3.97
CA GLY A 420 -8.02 -33.86 3.95
C GLY A 420 -6.87 -33.45 4.87
N ASP A 421 -6.93 -32.28 5.52
CA ASP A 421 -5.94 -31.83 6.48
C ASP A 421 -6.61 -31.32 7.77
N PRO A 422 -6.59 -32.09 8.86
CA PRO A 422 -7.28 -31.75 10.11
C PRO A 422 -6.63 -30.60 10.89
N LEU A 423 -5.42 -30.20 10.51
CA LEU A 423 -4.67 -29.09 11.15
C LEU A 423 -4.68 -27.82 10.30
N SER A 424 -5.27 -27.86 9.11
CA SER A 424 -5.37 -26.67 8.25
C SER A 424 -6.79 -26.11 8.23
N TYR A 425 -6.87 -24.78 8.30
CA TYR A 425 -8.11 -24.02 8.33
C TYR A 425 -8.06 -22.84 7.36
N ARG A 426 -9.20 -22.56 6.75
CA ARG A 426 -9.41 -21.42 5.85
C ARG A 426 -10.32 -20.41 6.53
N LEU A 427 -9.77 -19.23 6.86
CA LEU A 427 -10.52 -18.07 7.33
C LEU A 427 -10.92 -17.20 6.14
N VAL A 428 -12.20 -16.96 5.99
CA VAL A 428 -12.75 -15.98 5.03
C VAL A 428 -13.36 -14.86 5.83
N SER A 429 -12.91 -13.62 5.57
CA SER A 429 -13.51 -12.41 6.12
C SER A 429 -14.15 -11.60 5.00
N ARG A 430 -15.41 -11.18 5.17
CA ARG A 430 -16.15 -10.32 4.25
C ARG A 430 -16.61 -9.10 5.02
N GLY A 431 -15.97 -7.98 4.79
CA GLY A 431 -16.22 -6.72 5.48
C GLY A 431 -16.38 -5.53 4.55
N SER A 432 -16.46 -4.36 5.13
CA SER A 432 -16.57 -3.08 4.42
C SER A 432 -15.45 -2.12 4.84
N ASP A 433 -15.52 -0.88 4.36
CA ASP A 433 -14.64 0.18 4.84
C ASP A 433 -14.96 0.61 6.30
N LYS A 434 -16.10 0.17 6.84
CA LYS A 434 -16.51 0.43 8.23
C LYS A 434 -16.09 -0.66 9.19
N HIS A 435 -16.14 -1.91 8.75
CA HIS A 435 -15.80 -3.06 9.57
C HIS A 435 -14.89 -3.99 8.79
N TRP A 436 -13.64 -4.12 9.21
CA TRP A 436 -12.70 -5.05 8.60
C TRP A 436 -11.85 -5.75 9.64
N LEU A 437 -11.27 -6.88 9.26
CA LEU A 437 -10.42 -7.68 10.13
C LEU A 437 -8.97 -7.16 10.08
N LEU A 438 -8.34 -6.95 11.25
CA LEU A 438 -6.91 -6.72 11.35
C LEU A 438 -6.13 -7.99 10.95
N GLN A 439 -4.90 -7.83 10.50
CA GLN A 439 -3.98 -8.94 10.22
C GLN A 439 -3.29 -9.42 11.51
N ARG A 440 -4.10 -9.58 12.56
CA ARG A 440 -3.67 -10.10 13.86
C ARG A 440 -4.53 -11.29 14.25
N TYR A 441 -3.85 -12.40 14.60
CA TYR A 441 -4.47 -13.71 14.82
C TYR A 441 -3.95 -14.33 16.11
N ASP A 442 -4.36 -13.79 17.26
CA ASP A 442 -3.91 -14.30 18.56
C ASP A 442 -4.41 -15.73 18.76
N GLY A 443 -3.53 -16.65 19.13
CA GLY A 443 -3.78 -18.09 19.15
C GLY A 443 -3.28 -18.85 17.91
N ALA A 444 -2.75 -18.12 16.91
CA ALA A 444 -2.14 -18.74 15.72
C ALA A 444 -0.61 -18.79 15.78
N GLU A 445 0.00 -18.50 16.94
CA GLU A 445 1.45 -18.47 17.09
C GLU A 445 2.08 -19.83 16.71
N GLY A 446 3.11 -19.77 15.87
CA GLY A 446 3.79 -20.93 15.33
C GLY A 446 3.04 -21.69 14.23
N ALA A 447 1.85 -21.21 13.81
CA ALA A 447 1.20 -21.71 12.61
C ALA A 447 1.86 -21.12 11.36
N THR A 448 1.79 -21.86 10.25
CA THR A 448 2.08 -21.31 8.94
C THR A 448 0.85 -20.56 8.43
N VAL A 449 1.04 -19.29 8.08
CA VAL A 449 -0.01 -18.41 7.57
C VAL A 449 0.28 -18.08 6.11
N GLN A 450 -0.76 -18.16 5.28
CA GLN A 450 -0.69 -17.79 3.87
C GLN A 450 -1.93 -16.98 3.48
N PHE A 451 -1.73 -15.82 2.88
CA PHE A 451 -2.82 -15.07 2.26
C PHE A 451 -3.18 -15.72 0.92
N ALA A 452 -4.44 -16.04 0.75
CA ALA A 452 -4.94 -16.61 -0.49
C ALA A 452 -5.76 -15.59 -1.28
N ARG A 453 -5.78 -15.77 -2.58
CA ARG A 453 -6.60 -14.93 -3.47
C ARG A 453 -8.07 -15.32 -3.36
N PRO A 454 -9.00 -14.37 -3.48
CA PRO A 454 -10.42 -14.68 -3.63
C PRO A 454 -10.63 -15.65 -4.80
N GLN A 455 -11.50 -16.62 -4.60
CA GLN A 455 -11.87 -17.60 -5.62
C GLN A 455 -13.36 -17.44 -5.93
N LEU A 456 -13.73 -17.66 -7.19
CA LEU A 456 -15.14 -17.74 -7.56
C LEU A 456 -15.82 -18.86 -6.76
N ALA A 457 -16.94 -18.54 -6.12
CA ALA A 457 -17.74 -19.56 -5.45
C ALA A 457 -18.15 -20.67 -6.44
N ALA A 458 -18.21 -21.91 -6.00
CA ALA A 458 -18.52 -23.07 -6.86
C ALA A 458 -19.84 -22.89 -7.64
N GLN A 459 -20.80 -22.15 -7.09
CA GLN A 459 -22.07 -21.80 -7.76
C GLN A 459 -21.90 -20.74 -8.85
N GLN A 460 -20.78 -20.00 -8.83
CA GLN A 460 -20.40 -19.00 -9.83
C GLN A 460 -19.35 -19.56 -10.81
N SER A 461 -18.87 -20.77 -10.58
CA SER A 461 -17.68 -21.38 -11.18
C SER A 461 -17.90 -22.05 -12.53
N ALA A 462 -18.99 -21.78 -13.22
CA ALA A 462 -19.08 -22.10 -14.66
C ALA A 462 -18.30 -21.05 -15.49
N ALA A 463 -17.13 -20.62 -14.99
CA ALA A 463 -16.24 -19.81 -15.78
C ALA A 463 -15.72 -20.67 -16.96
N PRO A 464 -15.65 -20.12 -18.17
CA PRO A 464 -15.12 -20.84 -19.32
C PRO A 464 -13.66 -21.28 -19.10
N ASP A 465 -13.32 -22.46 -19.62
CA ASP A 465 -11.98 -23.05 -19.49
C ASP A 465 -10.85 -22.18 -20.13
N TRP A 466 -11.22 -21.25 -21.01
CA TRP A 466 -10.25 -20.36 -21.63
C TRP A 466 -9.77 -19.22 -20.74
N LEU A 467 -10.37 -19.02 -19.55
CA LEU A 467 -9.95 -18.01 -18.59
C LEU A 467 -8.76 -18.49 -17.76
N SER A 468 -7.74 -17.66 -17.65
CA SER A 468 -6.61 -17.92 -16.74
C SER A 468 -7.03 -17.81 -15.27
N ALA A 469 -6.22 -18.37 -14.36
CA ALA A 469 -6.47 -18.26 -12.92
C ALA A 469 -6.49 -16.80 -12.42
N GLN A 470 -5.64 -15.93 -13.00
CA GLN A 470 -5.64 -14.50 -12.69
C GLN A 470 -6.96 -13.82 -13.08
N GLU A 471 -7.49 -14.16 -14.25
CA GLU A 471 -8.75 -13.61 -14.74
C GLU A 471 -9.95 -14.10 -13.94
N GLN A 472 -9.92 -15.37 -13.50
CA GLN A 472 -10.92 -15.87 -12.55
C GLN A 472 -10.87 -15.12 -11.21
N THR A 473 -9.67 -14.73 -10.74
CA THR A 473 -9.52 -13.88 -9.55
C THR A 473 -10.09 -12.47 -9.78
N LEU A 474 -9.87 -11.86 -10.96
CA LEU A 474 -10.50 -10.57 -11.31
C LEU A 474 -12.02 -10.64 -11.25
N LEU A 475 -12.61 -11.72 -11.78
CA LEU A 475 -14.05 -11.94 -11.73
C LEU A 475 -14.56 -12.13 -10.30
N ALA A 476 -13.80 -12.86 -9.46
CA ALA A 476 -14.14 -13.05 -8.06
C ALA A 476 -14.18 -11.72 -7.30
N LEU A 477 -13.19 -10.84 -7.53
CA LEU A 477 -13.14 -9.51 -6.92
C LEU A 477 -14.33 -8.62 -7.34
N ALA A 478 -14.75 -8.70 -8.62
CA ALA A 478 -15.92 -7.97 -9.09
C ALA A 478 -17.25 -8.56 -8.62
N SER A 479 -17.27 -9.85 -8.28
CA SER A 479 -18.47 -10.54 -7.79
C SER A 479 -18.74 -10.30 -6.31
N SER A 480 -17.75 -9.89 -5.54
CA SER A 480 -17.92 -9.67 -4.11
C SER A 480 -18.60 -8.34 -3.83
N THR A 481 -19.68 -8.36 -3.03
CA THR A 481 -20.30 -7.14 -2.48
C THR A 481 -19.49 -6.56 -1.33
N HIS A 482 -18.54 -7.32 -0.78
CA HIS A 482 -17.72 -7.00 0.38
C HIS A 482 -16.24 -7.14 0.05
N HIS A 483 -15.39 -6.50 0.85
CA HIS A 483 -13.95 -6.73 0.82
C HIS A 483 -13.65 -8.13 1.38
N GLU A 484 -13.47 -9.10 0.48
CA GLU A 484 -13.15 -10.47 0.88
C GLU A 484 -11.63 -10.64 1.05
N ARG A 485 -11.24 -11.22 2.19
CA ARG A 485 -9.87 -11.67 2.44
C ARG A 485 -9.90 -13.14 2.85
N ILE A 486 -8.92 -13.88 2.37
CA ILE A 486 -8.78 -15.31 2.66
C ILE A 486 -7.41 -15.54 3.27
N VAL A 487 -7.41 -16.21 4.44
CA VAL A 487 -6.18 -16.59 5.15
C VAL A 487 -6.22 -18.09 5.37
N LEU A 488 -5.15 -18.77 5.00
CA LEU A 488 -4.95 -20.19 5.28
C LEU A 488 -4.02 -20.32 6.48
N PHE A 489 -4.43 -21.10 7.46
CA PHE A 489 -3.63 -21.46 8.63
C PHE A 489 -3.30 -22.94 8.54
N THR A 490 -2.04 -23.30 8.77
CA THR A 490 -1.62 -24.69 8.97
C THR A 490 -0.93 -24.78 10.33
N PHE A 491 -1.60 -25.45 11.29
CA PHE A 491 -1.11 -25.57 12.67
C PHE A 491 -0.24 -26.81 12.82
N LYS A 492 0.68 -26.77 13.77
CA LYS A 492 1.53 -27.92 14.15
C LYS A 492 0.82 -28.92 15.06
N GLN A 493 -0.27 -28.49 15.71
CA GLN A 493 -1.13 -29.30 16.60
C GLN A 493 -2.55 -28.73 16.56
N GLN A 494 -3.49 -29.38 17.24
CA GLN A 494 -4.87 -28.87 17.32
C GLN A 494 -4.86 -27.41 17.81
N PRO A 495 -5.41 -26.47 17.03
CA PRO A 495 -5.35 -25.06 17.35
C PRO A 495 -6.23 -24.71 18.57
N PRO A 496 -5.79 -23.74 19.39
CA PRO A 496 -6.64 -23.13 20.42
C PRO A 496 -7.74 -22.27 19.78
N ALA A 497 -8.56 -21.62 20.61
CA ALA A 497 -9.44 -20.56 20.11
C ALA A 497 -8.59 -19.41 19.55
N LEU A 498 -8.95 -18.94 18.36
CA LEU A 498 -8.35 -17.77 17.74
C LEU A 498 -9.08 -16.52 18.21
N THR A 499 -8.33 -15.50 18.63
CA THR A 499 -8.88 -14.16 18.85
C THR A 499 -8.53 -13.29 17.66
N LEU A 500 -9.57 -12.77 17.00
CA LEU A 500 -9.51 -11.92 15.83
C LEU A 500 -10.00 -10.52 16.22
N TYR A 501 -9.43 -9.48 15.62
CA TYR A 501 -9.78 -8.11 15.99
C TYR A 501 -10.45 -7.40 14.83
N VAL A 502 -11.68 -6.96 15.05
CA VAL A 502 -12.42 -6.13 14.09
C VAL A 502 -12.10 -4.68 14.34
N ASN A 503 -11.63 -3.99 13.30
CA ASN A 503 -11.56 -2.54 13.29
C ASN A 503 -12.96 -2.00 12.92
N ALA A 504 -13.61 -1.34 13.84
CA ALA A 504 -14.96 -0.81 13.68
C ALA A 504 -14.92 0.72 13.67
N VAL A 505 -15.14 1.32 12.49
CA VAL A 505 -15.18 2.79 12.31
C VAL A 505 -16.56 3.32 12.62
N SER A 506 -16.62 4.44 13.34
CA SER A 506 -17.87 5.15 13.67
C SER A 506 -18.58 5.63 12.40
N ASP A 507 -19.91 5.58 12.39
CA ASP A 507 -20.74 6.07 11.28
C ASP A 507 -20.76 7.60 11.17
N SER A 508 -20.40 8.31 12.23
CA SER A 508 -20.36 9.77 12.27
C SER A 508 -18.95 10.30 12.39
N SER A 509 -18.68 11.40 11.68
CA SER A 509 -17.45 12.18 11.90
C SER A 509 -17.56 12.90 13.24
N GLU A 510 -16.68 12.58 14.17
CA GLU A 510 -16.68 13.13 15.52
C GLU A 510 -15.84 14.41 15.62
N PHE A 511 -14.89 14.56 14.74
CA PHE A 511 -13.91 15.66 14.74
C PHE A 511 -13.87 16.34 13.39
N ARG A 512 -13.74 17.68 13.37
CA ARG A 512 -13.66 18.46 12.15
C ARG A 512 -12.69 19.62 12.31
N LYS A 513 -11.88 19.89 11.26
CA LYS A 513 -10.93 21.00 11.22
C LYS A 513 -10.63 21.44 9.78
N GLU A 514 -10.40 22.73 9.57
CA GLU A 514 -9.78 23.24 8.35
C GLU A 514 -8.27 23.08 8.47
N ILE A 515 -7.65 22.45 7.47
CA ILE A 515 -6.22 22.13 7.47
C ILE A 515 -5.59 22.72 6.23
N SER A 516 -4.38 23.28 6.41
CA SER A 516 -3.51 23.70 5.33
C SER A 516 -2.43 22.64 5.07
N PHE A 517 -2.13 22.36 3.82
CA PHE A 517 -1.01 21.50 3.45
C PHE A 517 0.04 22.35 2.74
N LEU A 518 1.24 22.37 3.28
CA LEU A 518 2.38 23.15 2.79
C LEU A 518 3.32 22.25 1.98
N PRO A 519 4.16 22.79 1.09
CA PRO A 519 5.24 22.02 0.51
C PRO A 519 6.07 21.35 1.61
N LEU A 520 6.53 20.12 1.42
CA LEU A 520 7.27 19.36 2.43
C LEU A 520 8.42 20.19 3.02
N ALA A 521 9.26 20.81 2.18
CA ALA A 521 10.38 21.63 2.64
C ALA A 521 9.97 22.82 3.53
N GLN A 522 8.85 23.47 3.21
CA GLN A 522 8.31 24.56 4.02
C GLN A 522 7.69 24.06 5.33
N TYR A 523 7.01 22.92 5.26
CA TYR A 523 6.45 22.26 6.45
C TYR A 523 7.56 21.88 7.43
N GLU A 524 8.66 21.29 6.94
CA GLU A 524 9.83 20.95 7.76
C GLU A 524 10.46 22.14 8.44
N GLN A 525 10.52 23.30 7.78
CA GLN A 525 11.05 24.53 8.36
C GLN A 525 10.14 25.10 9.47
N ASN A 526 8.82 24.96 9.32
CA ASN A 526 7.84 25.57 10.22
C ASN A 526 7.35 24.61 11.30
N ALA A 527 7.49 23.30 11.12
CA ALA A 527 7.03 22.32 12.09
C ALA A 527 7.94 22.30 13.32
N ALA A 528 7.35 22.20 14.51
CA ALA A 528 8.08 21.98 15.75
C ALA A 528 8.83 20.62 15.73
N TYR A 529 8.29 19.66 14.95
CA TYR A 529 8.85 18.32 14.73
C TYR A 529 8.94 18.06 13.22
N PRO A 530 9.93 17.27 12.74
CA PRO A 530 9.95 16.84 11.35
C PRO A 530 8.69 15.98 11.06
N PRO A 531 8.18 16.03 9.83
CA PRO A 531 7.03 15.21 9.45
C PRO A 531 7.36 13.73 9.65
N ALA A 532 6.36 12.94 10.08
CA ALA A 532 6.52 11.50 10.04
C ALA A 532 6.71 11.09 8.59
N HIS A 533 7.88 10.63 8.27
CA HIS A 533 8.16 10.12 6.92
C HIS A 533 7.31 8.88 6.68
N GLU A 534 6.86 8.66 5.44
CA GLU A 534 6.08 7.45 5.08
C GLU A 534 6.73 6.17 5.62
N GLN A 535 8.04 6.14 5.60
CA GLN A 535 8.85 5.04 6.08
C GLN A 535 8.79 4.82 7.59
N LEU A 536 8.51 5.86 8.40
CA LEU A 536 8.29 5.73 9.85
C LEU A 536 6.95 5.09 10.20
N LEU A 537 6.05 5.02 9.24
CA LEU A 537 4.71 4.54 9.40
C LEU A 537 4.59 3.04 9.09
N TYR A 538 5.65 2.44 8.54
CA TYR A 538 5.74 1.00 8.42
C TYR A 538 6.12 0.39 9.77
N SER A 539 5.47 -0.72 10.11
CA SER A 539 5.84 -1.48 11.29
C SER A 539 7.31 -1.88 11.24
N GLU A 540 7.94 -2.00 12.39
CA GLU A 540 9.28 -2.54 12.53
C GLU A 540 9.46 -3.87 11.79
N ASP A 541 8.38 -4.65 11.64
CA ASP A 541 8.36 -5.94 10.95
C ASP A 541 8.26 -5.83 9.41
N SER A 542 7.74 -4.71 8.87
CA SER A 542 7.62 -4.51 7.42
C SER A 542 8.97 -4.25 6.72
N TYR A 543 9.97 -3.84 7.47
CA TYR A 543 11.33 -3.60 7.00
C TYR A 543 12.32 -4.67 7.49
N GLY A 544 11.90 -5.94 7.49
CA GLY A 544 12.64 -7.06 8.03
C GLY A 544 14.13 -7.08 7.68
N GLY A 545 14.51 -6.73 6.45
CA GLY A 545 15.90 -6.65 6.04
C GLY A 545 16.70 -5.50 6.68
N PHE A 546 16.06 -4.39 7.02
CA PHE A 546 16.72 -3.23 7.63
C PHE A 546 16.86 -3.39 9.15
N TYR A 547 15.88 -4.04 9.80
CA TYR A 547 15.88 -4.27 11.25
C TYR A 547 16.54 -5.56 11.65
N ASP A 548 16.67 -6.56 10.78
CA ASP A 548 17.33 -7.83 11.08
C ASP A 548 18.79 -7.64 11.52
N GLU A 549 19.44 -6.57 11.03
CA GLU A 549 20.79 -6.20 11.49
C GLU A 549 20.82 -5.70 12.94
N PHE A 550 19.68 -5.27 13.51
CA PHE A 550 19.58 -4.72 14.86
C PHE A 550 18.83 -5.63 15.83
N LYS A 551 18.19 -6.70 15.35
CA LYS A 551 17.35 -7.60 16.16
C LYS A 551 18.09 -8.38 17.26
N ASP A 552 19.39 -8.57 17.16
CA ASP A 552 20.11 -9.56 17.99
C ASP A 552 21.13 -8.99 18.96
N THR A 553 21.15 -7.72 19.21
CA THR A 553 22.14 -7.16 20.10
C THR A 553 21.62 -6.86 21.50
N ALA A 554 21.30 -7.91 22.25
CA ALA A 554 21.70 -7.83 23.65
C ALA A 554 23.23 -7.70 23.63
N PRO A 555 23.86 -6.66 24.22
CA PRO A 555 25.30 -6.57 24.27
C PRO A 555 25.83 -7.81 24.98
N ALA A 556 26.45 -8.71 24.22
CA ALA A 556 27.25 -9.73 24.80
C ALA A 556 28.30 -8.99 25.64
N GLN A 557 28.44 -9.36 26.91
CA GLN A 557 29.57 -8.85 27.69
C GLN A 557 30.83 -9.20 26.91
N PRO A 558 31.69 -8.21 26.61
CA PRO A 558 32.87 -8.50 25.82
C PRO A 558 33.75 -9.51 26.60
N ASP A 559 33.85 -10.69 26.05
CA ASP A 559 34.81 -11.66 26.52
C ASP A 559 36.12 -11.48 25.72
N PRO A 560 37.19 -10.98 26.34
CA PRO A 560 38.49 -10.85 25.68
C PRO A 560 39.00 -12.18 25.14
N ALA A 561 38.56 -13.32 25.69
CA ALA A 561 38.95 -14.66 25.22
C ALA A 561 38.38 -15.02 23.86
N LEU A 562 37.30 -14.37 23.46
CA LEU A 562 36.66 -14.57 22.11
C LEU A 562 37.37 -13.79 21.02
N LEU A 563 38.34 -12.95 21.32
CA LEU A 563 39.00 -12.05 20.38
C LEU A 563 40.33 -12.61 19.90
N GLU A 564 40.32 -13.83 19.41
CA GLU A 564 41.50 -14.37 18.71
C GLU A 564 41.48 -13.90 17.26
N PRO A 565 42.63 -13.35 16.76
CA PRO A 565 42.72 -12.95 15.36
C PRO A 565 42.56 -14.21 14.49
N GLN A 566 41.62 -14.11 13.56
CA GLN A 566 41.37 -15.19 12.60
C GLN A 566 42.03 -14.88 11.25
N ILE A 567 42.64 -15.87 10.65
CA ILE A 567 43.12 -15.80 9.28
C ILE A 567 41.91 -15.92 8.37
N VAL A 568 41.46 -14.78 7.81
CA VAL A 568 40.23 -14.73 7.01
C VAL A 568 40.47 -15.04 5.55
N ASN A 569 41.67 -14.76 5.02
CA ASN A 569 42.04 -15.05 3.63
C ASN A 569 43.57 -15.06 3.39
N ARG A 570 43.99 -15.32 2.15
CA ARG A 570 45.41 -15.33 1.73
C ARG A 570 46.16 -14.00 1.89
N TYR A 571 45.47 -12.93 2.22
CA TYR A 571 45.96 -11.56 2.18
C TYR A 571 46.09 -10.88 3.55
N GLY A 572 45.96 -11.61 4.64
CA GLY A 572 46.28 -11.05 5.93
C GLY A 572 45.45 -11.57 7.12
N LEU A 573 45.79 -11.07 8.30
CA LEU A 573 45.03 -11.26 9.50
C LEU A 573 43.92 -10.22 9.59
N SER A 574 42.73 -10.65 9.95
CA SER A 574 41.67 -9.74 10.36
C SER A 574 41.24 -10.03 11.79
N LEU A 575 40.92 -8.98 12.50
CA LEU A 575 40.39 -8.99 13.86
C LEU A 575 39.01 -8.38 13.81
N GLN A 576 38.07 -8.98 14.50
CA GLN A 576 36.72 -8.48 14.65
C GLN A 576 36.43 -8.20 16.13
N LEU A 577 36.01 -6.98 16.43
CA LEU A 577 35.56 -6.56 17.75
C LEU A 577 34.07 -6.24 17.69
N SER A 578 33.33 -6.39 18.78
CA SER A 578 31.99 -5.80 18.87
C SER A 578 32.09 -4.26 18.77
N ALA A 579 31.00 -3.60 18.41
CA ALA A 579 30.96 -2.14 18.33
C ALA A 579 31.33 -1.52 19.69
N GLU A 580 30.84 -2.09 20.79
CA GLU A 580 31.10 -1.65 22.16
C GLU A 580 32.59 -1.82 22.54
N GLN A 581 33.18 -2.94 22.18
CA GLN A 581 34.62 -3.15 22.41
C GLN A 581 35.47 -2.18 21.62
N ALA A 582 35.11 -1.94 20.36
CA ALA A 582 35.79 -0.97 19.49
C ALA A 582 35.74 0.47 20.00
N ALA A 583 34.71 0.79 20.78
CA ALA A 583 34.58 2.10 21.43
C ALA A 583 35.52 2.27 22.66
N VAL A 584 35.88 1.18 23.33
CA VAL A 584 36.63 1.25 24.60
C VAL A 584 37.98 0.56 24.55
N CYS A 585 38.29 -0.14 23.45
CA CYS A 585 39.52 -0.91 23.29
C CYS A 585 40.36 -0.39 22.13
N ALA A 586 41.68 -0.34 22.35
CA ALA A 586 42.66 -0.08 21.32
C ALA A 586 43.42 -1.39 20.95
N VAL A 587 43.56 -1.63 19.65
CA VAL A 587 44.32 -2.75 19.11
C VAL A 587 45.70 -2.24 18.70
N ASN A 588 46.73 -2.79 19.32
CA ASN A 588 48.11 -2.39 19.07
C ASN A 588 48.97 -3.58 18.67
N ILE A 589 50.10 -3.32 18.01
CA ILE A 589 51.15 -4.28 17.77
C ILE A 589 52.28 -3.97 18.74
N SER A 590 52.61 -4.93 19.57
CA SER A 590 53.72 -4.83 20.54
C SER A 590 55.05 -5.19 19.91
N GLU A 591 55.07 -6.20 19.04
CA GLU A 591 56.28 -6.63 18.31
C GLU A 591 55.88 -7.08 16.92
N ALA A 592 56.56 -6.52 15.90
CA ALA A 592 56.43 -6.96 14.51
C ALA A 592 57.74 -6.70 13.71
N PRO A 593 58.12 -7.59 12.80
CA PRO A 593 59.14 -7.29 11.82
C PRO A 593 58.67 -6.21 10.84
N LYS A 594 59.60 -5.48 10.28
CA LYS A 594 59.31 -4.61 9.16
C LYS A 594 59.10 -5.43 7.90
N VAL A 595 58.06 -5.13 7.15
CA VAL A 595 57.78 -5.74 5.82
C VAL A 595 58.11 -4.72 4.74
N ASN A 596 59.09 -5.05 3.91
CA ASN A 596 59.64 -4.12 2.89
C ASN A 596 60.04 -2.74 3.48
N GLY A 597 60.61 -2.72 4.68
CA GLY A 597 61.03 -1.50 5.35
C GLY A 597 59.88 -0.74 6.10
N HIS A 598 58.63 -1.15 5.94
CA HIS A 598 57.47 -0.54 6.56
C HIS A 598 57.03 -1.28 7.82
N SER A 599 56.65 -0.53 8.83
CA SER A 599 56.03 -1.06 10.04
C SER A 599 54.64 -1.58 9.77
N LEU A 600 54.17 -2.56 10.52
CA LEU A 600 52.82 -3.09 10.49
C LEU A 600 51.91 -2.31 11.45
N LYS A 601 50.64 -2.15 11.09
CA LYS A 601 49.59 -1.59 11.94
C LYS A 601 48.25 -2.31 11.71
N TRP A 602 47.40 -2.31 12.73
CA TRP A 602 46.02 -2.66 12.58
C TRP A 602 45.26 -1.45 12.03
N THR A 603 44.61 -1.64 10.89
CA THR A 603 43.80 -0.60 10.25
C THR A 603 42.35 -1.01 10.32
N ARG A 604 41.50 -0.19 10.94
CA ARG A 604 40.06 -0.40 10.93
C ARG A 604 39.57 -0.26 9.49
N LEU A 605 38.88 -1.30 9.02
CA LEU A 605 38.24 -1.25 7.71
C LEU A 605 37.02 -0.34 7.79
N LYS A 606 36.90 0.57 6.87
CA LYS A 606 35.64 1.28 6.67
C LYS A 606 34.64 0.27 6.08
N SER A 607 33.43 0.25 6.59
CA SER A 607 32.34 -0.52 5.99
C SER A 607 32.13 -0.04 4.55
N SER A 608 32.44 -0.87 3.59
CA SER A 608 32.50 -0.44 2.18
C SER A 608 31.24 -0.77 1.38
N ASN A 609 30.29 -1.50 1.93
CA ASN A 609 29.27 -2.13 1.08
C ASN A 609 27.83 -2.16 1.57
N ASN A 610 27.50 -1.50 2.65
CA ASN A 610 26.09 -1.38 2.99
C ASN A 610 25.57 -0.06 2.45
N LEU A 611 24.77 -0.13 1.39
CA LEU A 611 23.97 0.99 0.86
C LEU A 611 23.08 1.62 1.95
N SER A 612 22.84 0.89 3.03
CA SER A 612 22.12 1.37 4.21
C SER A 612 23.01 2.10 5.23
N GLY A 613 24.36 2.02 5.11
CA GLY A 613 25.29 2.71 6.02
C GLY A 613 25.15 2.34 7.50
N SER A 614 24.43 1.25 7.85
CA SER A 614 24.23 0.88 9.24
C SER A 614 25.58 0.64 9.93
N PRO A 615 25.76 1.06 11.19
CA PRO A 615 26.98 0.78 11.92
C PRO A 615 27.18 -0.74 11.99
N ASP A 616 28.34 -1.21 11.55
CA ASP A 616 28.69 -2.63 11.65
C ASP A 616 28.51 -3.08 13.10
N LYS A 617 27.79 -4.17 13.33
CA LYS A 617 27.73 -4.87 14.64
C LYS A 617 29.13 -5.19 15.16
N HIS A 618 30.09 -5.24 14.25
CA HIS A 618 31.47 -5.58 14.51
C HIS A 618 32.40 -4.62 13.78
N ALA A 619 33.34 -4.05 14.54
CA ALA A 619 34.47 -3.34 13.95
C ALA A 619 35.49 -4.36 13.42
N ARG A 620 35.78 -4.29 12.13
CA ARG A 620 36.78 -5.15 11.50
C ARG A 620 38.10 -4.41 11.36
N TYR A 621 39.17 -5.05 11.77
CA TYR A 621 40.52 -4.55 11.62
C TYR A 621 41.30 -5.49 10.72
N GLN A 622 42.08 -4.93 9.83
CA GLN A 622 42.97 -5.66 8.95
C GLN A 622 44.41 -5.24 9.22
N LEU A 623 45.32 -6.19 9.23
CA LEU A 623 46.76 -5.90 9.30
C LEU A 623 47.19 -5.29 7.96
N THR A 624 47.81 -4.10 7.99
CA THR A 624 48.34 -3.41 6.83
C THR A 624 49.76 -2.91 7.15
N THR A 625 50.53 -2.57 6.12
CA THR A 625 51.74 -1.79 6.30
C THR A 625 51.42 -0.36 6.63
N ALA A 626 52.33 0.40 7.25
CA ALA A 626 52.09 1.76 7.72
C ALA A 626 51.68 2.76 6.60
N ASP A 627 52.06 2.46 5.36
CA ASP A 627 51.62 3.17 4.14
C ASP A 627 50.16 2.87 3.74
N GLY A 628 49.44 2.02 4.49
CA GLY A 628 48.05 1.65 4.22
C GLY A 628 47.85 0.64 3.10
N ILE A 629 48.90 0.16 2.49
CA ILE A 629 48.84 -0.78 1.33
C ILE A 629 48.63 -2.21 1.86
N ARG A 630 47.65 -2.91 1.29
CA ARG A 630 47.46 -4.34 1.52
C ARG A 630 48.58 -5.11 0.84
N ARG A 631 49.29 -5.93 1.60
CA ARG A 631 50.38 -6.79 1.07
C ARG A 631 50.17 -8.21 1.54
N ASN A 632 50.70 -9.16 0.83
CA ASN A 632 50.77 -10.55 1.28
C ASN A 632 51.82 -10.66 2.37
N PHE A 633 51.46 -11.29 3.48
CA PHE A 633 52.34 -11.54 4.61
C PHE A 633 52.68 -13.03 4.65
N TYR A 634 53.96 -13.35 4.64
CA TYR A 634 54.43 -14.73 4.72
C TYR A 634 55.55 -14.82 5.72
N ASP A 635 55.59 -15.91 6.48
CA ASP A 635 56.60 -16.23 7.52
C ASP A 635 56.83 -15.06 8.51
N ILE A 636 55.77 -14.43 8.93
CA ILE A 636 55.82 -13.28 9.83
C ILE A 636 55.24 -13.69 11.18
N LYS A 637 56.05 -13.46 12.24
CA LYS A 637 55.61 -13.55 13.63
C LYS A 637 55.36 -12.16 14.19
N LEU A 638 54.22 -11.96 14.77
CA LEU A 638 53.89 -10.68 15.38
C LEU A 638 53.18 -10.89 16.72
N SER A 639 53.42 -9.98 17.65
CA SER A 639 52.74 -9.88 18.92
C SER A 639 51.80 -8.67 18.89
N SER A 640 50.54 -8.90 19.23
CA SER A 640 49.51 -7.87 19.28
C SER A 640 48.89 -7.81 20.68
N SER A 641 48.35 -6.66 21.03
CA SER A 641 47.62 -6.45 22.27
C SER A 641 46.31 -5.73 22.03
N LEU A 642 45.29 -6.13 22.77
CA LEU A 642 44.03 -5.45 22.94
C LEU A 642 44.04 -4.77 24.31
N ASN A 643 43.98 -3.46 24.38
CA ASN A 643 43.97 -2.71 25.64
C ASN A 643 42.64 -1.97 25.76
N CYS A 644 41.79 -2.39 26.69
CA CYS A 644 40.50 -1.80 26.97
C CYS A 644 40.55 -0.96 28.22
N THR A 645 39.93 0.20 28.22
CA THR A 645 39.87 1.13 29.38
C THR A 645 39.01 0.57 30.51
N GLY A 646 38.25 -0.44 30.27
CA GLY A 646 37.37 -1.17 31.19
C GLY A 646 36.38 -2.02 30.42
N THR A 647 35.36 -2.51 31.08
CA THR A 647 34.27 -3.30 30.49
C THR A 647 33.15 -2.37 30.05
N PRO A 648 32.75 -2.36 28.76
CA PRO A 648 31.62 -1.57 28.29
C PRO A 648 30.30 -2.13 28.84
N GLN A 649 29.45 -1.23 29.31
CA GLN A 649 28.12 -1.56 29.83
C GLN A 649 27.10 -0.52 29.32
N TRP A 650 25.89 -0.99 28.94
CA TRP A 650 24.80 -0.12 28.63
C TRP A 650 24.03 0.25 29.89
N GLN A 651 23.85 1.56 30.11
CA GLN A 651 23.13 2.10 31.26
C GLN A 651 21.92 2.91 30.76
N ALA A 652 20.77 2.65 31.40
CA ALA A 652 19.57 3.40 31.07
C ALA A 652 19.73 4.90 31.34
N VAL A 653 19.29 5.71 30.42
CA VAL A 653 19.23 7.18 30.54
C VAL A 653 17.85 7.56 31.04
N ASP A 654 17.77 8.47 32.02
CA ASP A 654 16.50 9.07 32.42
C ASP A 654 16.05 10.05 31.32
N TYR A 655 15.14 9.57 30.47
CA TYR A 655 14.67 10.26 29.30
C TYR A 655 13.14 10.27 29.26
N GLN A 656 12.55 11.45 29.02
CA GLN A 656 11.11 11.62 28.90
C GLN A 656 10.78 11.93 27.43
N PRO A 657 10.27 10.95 26.66
CA PRO A 657 9.97 11.14 25.24
C PRO A 657 8.81 12.14 25.04
N GLN A 658 9.03 13.17 24.25
CA GLN A 658 7.97 14.08 23.79
C GLN A 658 7.26 13.49 22.56
N GLN A 659 8.04 12.85 21.71
CA GLN A 659 7.58 12.06 20.58
C GLN A 659 8.33 10.74 20.57
N SER A 660 7.65 9.63 20.35
CA SER A 660 8.28 8.31 20.49
C SER A 660 9.37 8.01 19.44
N TRP A 661 9.32 8.63 18.27
CA TRP A 661 10.26 8.45 17.15
C TRP A 661 11.29 9.58 17.00
N LEU A 662 11.18 10.61 17.82
CA LEU A 662 12.11 11.75 17.87
C LEU A 662 12.81 11.80 19.21
N ILE A 663 14.12 11.82 19.16
CA ILE A 663 14.98 11.88 20.34
C ILE A 663 15.44 13.33 20.52
N ASP A 664 15.09 13.92 21.64
CA ASP A 664 15.60 15.23 22.06
C ASP A 664 17.02 15.06 22.58
N ILE A 665 18.02 15.38 21.78
CA ILE A 665 19.42 15.22 22.17
C ILE A 665 19.81 16.08 23.38
N ASN A 666 19.08 17.15 23.68
CA ASN A 666 19.34 18.00 24.84
C ASN A 666 19.01 17.31 26.18
N GLN A 667 18.24 16.23 26.16
CA GLN A 667 17.98 15.40 27.32
C GLN A 667 19.01 14.29 27.50
N LEU A 668 19.90 14.08 26.53
CA LEU A 668 20.92 13.05 26.59
C LEU A 668 22.21 13.58 27.24
N PRO A 669 22.77 12.86 28.23
CA PRO A 669 23.96 13.33 28.92
C PRO A 669 25.22 13.26 28.05
N GLY A 670 25.91 14.39 27.89
CA GLY A 670 27.23 14.45 27.25
C GLY A 670 27.23 14.25 25.73
N VAL A 671 26.17 14.64 25.05
CA VAL A 671 26.14 14.67 23.58
C VAL A 671 27.04 15.80 23.06
N ASP A 672 27.92 15.46 22.13
CA ASP A 672 28.69 16.41 21.33
C ASP A 672 28.10 16.46 19.91
N THR A 673 27.57 17.59 19.49
CA THR A 673 26.95 17.73 18.18
C THR A 673 27.95 17.80 17.02
N GLU A 674 29.22 18.03 17.30
CA GLU A 674 30.30 17.98 16.28
C GLU A 674 30.75 16.54 15.98
N GLN A 675 30.45 15.56 16.85
CA GLN A 675 30.76 14.17 16.59
C GLN A 675 29.99 13.65 15.37
N SER A 676 30.53 12.61 14.72
CA SER A 676 29.82 11.95 13.63
C SER A 676 28.58 11.19 14.13
N VAL A 677 27.60 10.99 13.25
CA VAL A 677 26.43 10.14 13.56
C VAL A 677 26.86 8.74 14.00
N ALA A 678 27.90 8.18 13.38
CA ALA A 678 28.43 6.87 13.78
C ALA A 678 28.95 6.86 15.23
N GLU A 679 29.67 7.91 15.65
CA GLU A 679 30.15 8.04 17.03
C GLU A 679 28.99 8.23 18.02
N PHE A 680 27.97 9.00 17.63
CA PHE A 680 26.76 9.17 18.40
C PHE A 680 26.06 7.83 18.61
N MET A 681 25.83 7.06 17.54
CA MET A 681 25.18 5.74 17.58
C MET A 681 26.03 4.66 18.28
N GLN A 682 27.34 4.86 18.43
CA GLN A 682 28.19 3.99 19.26
C GLN A 682 28.04 4.28 20.75
N ARG A 683 27.62 5.48 21.13
CA ARG A 683 27.46 5.91 22.53
C ARG A 683 26.06 5.77 23.06
N TYR A 684 25.05 5.82 22.19
CA TYR A 684 23.63 5.73 22.53
C TYR A 684 22.94 4.67 21.70
N ARG A 685 22.02 3.95 22.33
CA ARG A 685 21.09 3.08 21.63
C ARG A 685 19.65 3.37 22.07
N PHE A 686 18.76 3.29 21.12
CA PHE A 686 17.35 3.58 21.26
C PHE A 686 16.61 2.26 21.17
N LEU A 687 15.86 1.89 22.20
CA LEU A 687 15.21 0.58 22.27
C LEU A 687 13.71 0.74 22.16
N ASN A 688 13.06 -0.14 21.39
CA ASN A 688 11.61 -0.24 21.39
C ASN A 688 11.07 -0.96 22.63
N ALA A 689 9.74 -1.11 22.75
CA ALA A 689 9.11 -1.80 23.88
C ALA A 689 9.53 -3.28 24.03
N ARG A 690 10.06 -3.90 22.97
CA ARG A 690 10.59 -5.27 22.98
C ARG A 690 12.07 -5.34 23.34
N GLY A 691 12.71 -4.20 23.58
CA GLY A 691 14.15 -4.14 23.85
C GLY A 691 15.02 -4.25 22.60
N LEU A 692 14.48 -4.13 21.40
CA LEU A 692 15.23 -4.14 20.16
C LEU A 692 15.78 -2.75 19.85
N ALA A 693 17.01 -2.68 19.33
CA ALA A 693 17.63 -1.41 18.96
C ALA A 693 17.02 -0.84 17.67
N LEU A 694 16.72 0.46 17.69
CA LEU A 694 16.18 1.21 16.57
C LEU A 694 17.31 1.82 15.74
N ALA A 695 17.18 1.73 14.42
CA ALA A 695 18.05 2.41 13.47
C ALA A 695 17.75 3.91 13.39
N PRO A 696 18.72 4.77 13.00
CA PRO A 696 18.44 6.14 12.66
C PRO A 696 17.57 6.22 11.41
N LEU A 697 16.69 7.19 11.34
CA LEU A 697 15.95 7.51 10.14
C LEU A 697 16.85 8.28 9.18
N VAL A 698 17.12 7.69 8.02
CA VAL A 698 17.91 8.30 6.96
C VAL A 698 16.98 8.78 5.87
N LEU A 699 16.94 10.09 5.61
CA LEU A 699 16.15 10.64 4.52
C LEU A 699 16.86 10.42 3.18
N PRO A 700 16.14 10.29 2.05
CA PRO A 700 16.74 9.99 0.74
C PRO A 700 17.86 10.96 0.32
N HIS A 701 17.75 12.23 0.68
CA HIS A 701 18.77 13.24 0.40
C HIS A 701 19.99 13.21 1.35
N GLN A 702 19.95 12.38 2.39
CA GLN A 702 21.00 12.23 3.41
C GLN A 702 21.77 10.92 3.27
N ILE A 703 21.46 10.06 2.28
CA ILE A 703 22.00 8.70 2.18
C ILE A 703 23.53 8.72 2.01
N ASP A 704 24.05 9.66 1.25
CA ASP A 704 25.49 9.70 0.99
C ASP A 704 26.25 10.15 2.24
N ASP A 705 27.10 9.28 2.74
CA ASP A 705 27.96 9.52 3.91
C ASP A 705 27.24 9.86 5.22
N PHE A 706 25.95 9.53 5.37
CA PHE A 706 25.11 9.84 6.54
C PHE A 706 25.84 9.61 7.89
N TYR A 707 26.42 8.44 8.08
CA TYR A 707 27.11 8.10 9.34
C TYR A 707 28.40 8.86 9.57
N GLN A 708 28.97 9.52 8.55
CA GLN A 708 30.20 10.31 8.65
C GLN A 708 29.91 11.80 8.83
N GLN A 709 28.67 12.21 8.62
CA GLN A 709 28.26 13.61 8.83
C GLN A 709 28.30 13.97 10.30
N PRO A 710 28.67 15.22 10.65
CA PRO A 710 28.48 15.74 12.00
C PRO A 710 27.02 15.65 12.43
N LEU A 711 26.77 15.25 13.66
CA LEU A 711 25.43 15.09 14.20
C LEU A 711 24.57 16.34 14.01
N GLN A 712 25.14 17.51 14.22
CA GLN A 712 24.44 18.80 14.02
C GLN A 712 23.83 19.01 12.63
N GLN A 713 24.39 18.40 11.58
CA GLN A 713 23.90 18.55 10.21
C GLN A 713 22.64 17.74 9.93
N ILE A 714 22.40 16.70 10.70
CA ILE A 714 21.25 15.83 10.53
C ILE A 714 20.12 16.10 11.53
N LEU A 715 20.40 16.90 12.56
CA LEU A 715 19.40 17.22 13.58
C LEU A 715 18.37 18.20 13.01
N HIS A 716 17.11 17.87 13.14
CA HIS A 716 16.04 18.83 12.89
C HIS A 716 16.05 19.92 13.95
N ASN A 717 16.10 21.19 13.51
CA ASN A 717 16.20 22.37 14.36
C ASN A 717 17.37 22.32 15.39
N GLY A 718 18.44 21.60 15.06
CA GLY A 718 19.59 21.41 15.96
C GLY A 718 19.28 20.64 17.24
N ARG A 719 18.16 19.97 17.34
CA ARG A 719 17.65 19.36 18.55
C ARG A 719 17.20 17.90 18.39
N TRP A 720 16.49 17.59 17.30
CA TRP A 720 15.78 16.32 17.17
C TRP A 720 16.52 15.31 16.29
N PHE A 721 16.80 14.16 16.84
CA PHE A 721 17.33 13.01 16.13
C PHE A 721 16.21 12.01 15.87
N ALA A 722 15.97 11.66 14.60
CA ALA A 722 14.89 10.77 14.21
C ALA A 722 15.36 9.30 14.17
N VAL A 723 14.52 8.38 14.67
CA VAL A 723 14.75 6.94 14.65
C VAL A 723 13.60 6.20 13.96
N TRP A 724 13.89 5.02 13.43
CA TRP A 724 12.89 4.13 12.88
C TRP A 724 12.09 3.45 14.00
N GLY A 725 10.80 3.72 14.06
CA GLY A 725 9.92 3.12 15.05
C GLY A 725 9.82 3.94 16.34
N ARG A 726 9.34 3.31 17.40
CA ARG A 726 9.03 3.95 18.69
C ARG A 726 10.10 3.64 19.73
N SER A 727 10.83 4.66 20.13
CA SER A 727 11.75 4.54 21.27
C SER A 727 10.98 4.47 22.58
N HIS A 728 11.16 3.38 23.30
CA HIS A 728 10.61 3.16 24.64
C HIS A 728 11.63 3.50 25.73
N SER A 729 12.89 3.20 25.47
CA SER A 729 13.98 3.52 26.38
C SER A 729 15.26 3.86 25.63
N ILE A 730 16.13 4.61 26.29
CA ILE A 730 17.43 5.00 25.77
C ILE A 730 18.50 4.51 26.72
N GLU A 731 19.58 3.99 26.17
CA GLU A 731 20.74 3.57 26.94
C GLU A 731 22.01 4.24 26.43
N GLN A 732 22.89 4.58 27.34
CA GLN A 732 24.22 5.12 27.06
C GLN A 732 25.30 4.09 27.39
N LEU A 733 26.27 3.98 26.49
CA LEU A 733 27.46 3.17 26.73
C LEU A 733 28.35 3.82 27.79
N SER A 734 28.57 3.15 28.85
CA SER A 734 29.49 3.51 29.93
C SER A 734 30.62 2.49 30.05
N VAL A 735 31.68 2.87 30.71
CA VAL A 735 32.84 1.98 30.97
C VAL A 735 32.93 1.74 32.47
N SER A 736 32.97 0.49 32.86
CA SER A 736 33.10 0.09 34.29
C SER A 736 34.27 -0.88 34.51
N GLY A 737 34.71 -0.98 35.75
CA GLY A 737 35.78 -1.89 36.13
C GLY A 737 37.19 -1.39 35.82
N GLU A 738 38.17 -2.25 36.00
CA GLU A 738 39.58 -1.95 35.77
C GLU A 738 39.96 -2.16 34.30
N PRO A 739 41.02 -1.48 33.81
CA PRO A 739 41.53 -1.71 32.46
C PRO A 739 41.90 -3.20 32.24
N VAL A 740 41.50 -3.71 31.07
CA VAL A 740 41.78 -5.10 30.66
C VAL A 740 42.76 -5.09 29.51
N SER A 741 43.80 -5.90 29.60
CA SER A 741 44.76 -6.09 28.53
C SER A 741 44.91 -7.57 28.18
N LYS A 742 44.84 -7.89 26.88
CA LYS A 742 45.10 -9.23 26.36
C LYS A 742 46.19 -9.17 25.30
N GLN A 743 47.14 -10.07 25.38
CA GLN A 743 48.17 -10.24 24.35
C GLN A 743 47.97 -11.55 23.63
N TRP A 744 48.30 -11.56 22.34
CA TRP A 744 48.33 -12.78 21.52
C TRP A 744 49.47 -12.73 20.50
N HIS A 745 49.90 -13.91 20.10
CA HIS A 745 50.94 -14.10 19.09
C HIS A 745 50.32 -14.71 17.86
N SER A 746 50.68 -14.16 16.69
CA SER A 746 50.22 -14.65 15.40
C SER A 746 51.43 -15.01 14.53
N HIS A 747 51.30 -16.09 13.82
CA HIS A 747 52.29 -16.54 12.85
C HIS A 747 51.66 -16.74 11.47
N PHE A 748 52.14 -16.02 10.50
CA PHE A 748 51.76 -16.24 9.10
C PHE A 748 52.68 -17.34 8.55
N PRO A 749 52.12 -18.41 7.99
CA PRO A 749 52.92 -19.49 7.44
C PRO A 749 53.78 -18.99 6.26
N ALA A 750 54.90 -19.68 6.04
CA ALA A 750 55.70 -19.49 4.83
C ALA A 750 54.87 -19.80 3.55
N LEU A 751 55.25 -19.23 2.44
CA LEU A 751 54.69 -19.65 1.15
C LEU A 751 54.92 -21.17 0.98
N PRO A 752 53.86 -21.90 0.54
CA PRO A 752 54.00 -23.34 0.29
C PRO A 752 54.97 -23.62 -0.83
#